data_63e62fe20b46965dabce5bb6411693d8
#
_entry.id   63e62fe20b46965dabce5bb6411693d8
#
_cell.length_a   1.000
_cell.length_b   1.000
_cell.length_c   1.000
_cell.angle_alpha   90.00
_cell.angle_beta   90.00
_cell.angle_gamma   90.00
#
_symmetry.space_group_name_H-M   'P 1'
#
loop_
_entity.id
_entity.type
_entity.pdbx_description
1 polymer ?
#
loop_
_entity_poly.entity_id
_entity_poly.type
_entity_poly.pdbx_seq_one_letter_code
_entity_poly.pdbx_strand_id
1 'polypeptide(L)'
;MAELISHIYQDYVGHWIIQSNEEHSVGVARLASCFAGEFGMNEWGKVLGQLHDKGKESHAFQQHIKKESGYEPDIKVCGNYNHAFIGGVLARKLYGKSADIFFVNQIVSHHTGLHDYDEIEGILNQDIPAEVNVNIGKEKLNVPAFKIQTNDFHHLARMMFSCLVDADFLDTEAFMDKESSMLRRKKATLHDLLPLLENKLKDLKAKADNSDVNAIRNQVQQQCIKMADTEIGFYSLTVPTGGGKTLSSLVWAMKHAIRNGQKRIIIAIPYTSIIVQTASVLRSIFGEENVLEHHSNVDPEQIKDERLQEKMKLATENWDYPIIVTTNVQLFESMFSNKPSVCRKLHNIVNSVVILDEVQTLPMNYLQPVVDSLKTYHKLFNVSFLFTTASQPVLSGLIEGCNPKAAFKGIDHITEIIPPEFNLHDKLRRVKLSINNEGRTYDEVAEMLSKHKRVLCIVNTRRDARELYARLPQEGITLHLSKMMCPAHISETLEKLKKALKDDTNEVIRVVSTQLIEAGVDLDFPVVYRQEAGLDSVLQAAGRCNREGKNGLSTTYVFSLAKEHDLPKGDMQAANNARLSLSADMDWFAPKTMTSYFKQLYCRKECFDVKDMKHYLYNPKEICFATAAKEFQMIEDNGINVVVCWRNSFELMQQLLEKGPSYILIKKLSKYMVNINKTDFKSLLDMGVVSEKKEGLFVVDYKQQYDEHIGLRIDNNWANKSIII
;
A
#
# COMPACT_ATOMS: atom_id res chain seq x y z
N MET A 1 -4.86 -29.51 41.41
CA MET A 1 -5.85 -28.96 40.50
C MET A 1 -5.49 -29.45 39.12
N ALA A 2 -6.45 -29.83 38.30
CA ALA A 2 -6.16 -30.19 36.90
C ALA A 2 -5.57 -28.99 36.20
N GLU A 3 -4.56 -29.20 35.36
CA GLU A 3 -3.89 -28.17 34.60
C GLU A 3 -4.89 -27.57 33.59
N LEU A 4 -5.04 -26.24 33.59
CA LEU A 4 -5.95 -25.53 32.69
C LEU A 4 -5.27 -25.38 31.31
N ILE A 5 -5.89 -25.90 30.27
CA ILE A 5 -5.34 -25.99 28.92
C ILE A 5 -5.62 -24.70 28.16
N SER A 6 -4.58 -24.13 27.55
CA SER A 6 -4.72 -23.06 26.55
C SER A 6 -4.64 -23.59 25.13
N HIS A 7 -3.63 -24.43 24.87
CA HIS A 7 -3.42 -25.08 23.57
C HIS A 7 -3.05 -26.55 23.77
N ILE A 8 -3.46 -27.41 22.82
CA ILE A 8 -3.17 -28.84 22.87
C ILE A 8 -3.11 -29.37 21.45
N TYR A 9 -2.15 -30.25 21.19
CA TYR A 9 -2.06 -30.98 19.94
C TYR A 9 -1.50 -32.39 20.17
N GLN A 10 -1.68 -33.27 19.21
CA GLN A 10 -1.10 -34.60 19.23
C GLN A 10 0.14 -34.64 18.33
N ASP A 11 1.28 -35.10 18.85
CA ASP A 11 2.49 -35.24 18.06
C ASP A 11 2.37 -36.44 17.08
N TYR A 12 3.37 -36.58 16.20
CA TYR A 12 3.41 -37.64 15.18
C TYR A 12 3.54 -39.07 15.79
N VAL A 13 3.83 -39.21 17.08
CA VAL A 13 3.90 -40.48 17.81
C VAL A 13 2.59 -40.75 18.53
N GLY A 14 1.69 -39.79 18.62
CA GLY A 14 0.41 -39.91 19.30
C GLY A 14 0.39 -39.41 20.74
N HIS A 15 1.46 -38.76 21.21
CA HIS A 15 1.47 -38.14 22.54
C HIS A 15 0.80 -36.77 22.52
N TRP A 16 0.02 -36.50 23.55
CA TRP A 16 -0.61 -35.22 23.75
C TRP A 16 0.41 -34.24 24.35
N ILE A 17 0.58 -33.11 23.67
CA ILE A 17 1.41 -32.00 24.09
C ILE A 17 0.46 -30.87 24.49
N ILE A 18 0.61 -30.36 25.72
CA ILE A 18 -0.30 -29.39 26.32
C ILE A 18 0.51 -28.15 26.69
N GLN A 19 -0.03 -26.97 26.36
CA GLN A 19 0.41 -25.69 26.93
C GLN A 19 -0.64 -25.26 27.95
N SER A 20 -0.20 -25.01 29.18
CA SER A 20 -1.09 -24.50 30.21
C SER A 20 -1.52 -23.04 29.93
N ASN A 21 -2.68 -22.65 30.46
CA ASN A 21 -3.16 -21.26 30.34
C ASN A 21 -2.23 -20.26 31.02
N GLU A 22 -1.53 -20.67 32.08
CA GLU A 22 -0.54 -19.86 32.77
C GLU A 22 0.71 -19.64 31.90
N GLU A 23 1.27 -20.73 31.30
CA GLU A 23 2.44 -20.61 30.40
C GLU A 23 2.15 -19.72 29.21
N HIS A 24 1.00 -19.91 28.56
CA HIS A 24 0.56 -19.06 27.44
C HIS A 24 0.42 -17.58 27.85
N SER A 25 -0.33 -17.32 28.92
CA SER A 25 -0.52 -15.93 29.42
C SER A 25 0.78 -15.23 29.79
N VAL A 26 1.73 -15.96 30.39
CA VAL A 26 3.07 -15.43 30.71
C VAL A 26 3.87 -15.17 29.43
N GLY A 27 3.82 -16.08 28.46
CA GLY A 27 4.46 -15.92 27.15
C GLY A 27 3.95 -14.70 26.41
N VAL A 28 2.64 -14.55 26.27
CA VAL A 28 1.98 -13.42 25.62
C VAL A 28 2.25 -12.10 26.37
N ALA A 29 2.16 -12.11 27.72
CA ALA A 29 2.46 -10.91 28.51
C ALA A 29 3.91 -10.44 28.32
N ARG A 30 4.88 -11.36 28.25
CA ARG A 30 6.29 -11.05 27.98
C ARG A 30 6.49 -10.45 26.60
N LEU A 31 5.88 -11.02 25.55
CA LEU A 31 6.00 -10.52 24.18
C LEU A 31 5.30 -9.17 24.03
N ALA A 32 4.05 -9.04 24.48
CA ALA A 32 3.29 -7.78 24.40
C ALA A 32 3.96 -6.64 25.20
N SER A 33 4.56 -6.96 26.36
CA SER A 33 5.36 -6.03 27.15
C SER A 33 6.60 -5.56 26.37
N CYS A 34 7.28 -6.47 25.68
CA CYS A 34 8.45 -6.14 24.88
C CYS A 34 8.07 -5.21 23.71
N PHE A 35 6.99 -5.54 22.98
CA PHE A 35 6.52 -4.72 21.85
C PHE A 35 6.05 -3.35 22.29
N ALA A 36 5.23 -3.25 23.34
CA ALA A 36 4.75 -1.98 23.88
C ALA A 36 5.87 -1.17 24.54
N GLY A 37 6.94 -1.82 25.01
CA GLY A 37 8.14 -1.19 25.55
C GLY A 37 8.90 -0.33 24.54
N GLU A 38 8.79 -0.62 23.24
CA GLU A 38 9.41 0.16 22.16
C GLU A 38 8.91 1.63 22.09
N PHE A 39 7.75 1.89 22.66
CA PHE A 39 7.17 3.24 22.82
C PHE A 39 6.80 3.58 24.26
N GLY A 40 7.44 2.92 25.23
CA GLY A 40 7.34 3.28 26.64
C GLY A 40 6.07 2.83 27.36
N MET A 41 5.39 1.77 26.91
CA MET A 41 4.15 1.25 27.49
C MET A 41 4.25 -0.24 27.87
N ASN A 42 5.40 -0.68 28.35
CA ASN A 42 5.67 -2.08 28.66
C ASN A 42 4.70 -2.69 29.71
N GLU A 43 4.36 -1.98 30.79
CA GLU A 43 3.42 -2.47 31.79
C GLU A 43 1.99 -2.62 31.24
N TRP A 44 1.62 -1.74 30.29
CA TRP A 44 0.33 -1.83 29.61
C TRP A 44 0.25 -3.07 28.72
N GLY A 45 1.31 -3.37 27.96
CA GLY A 45 1.42 -4.60 27.18
C GLY A 45 1.38 -5.85 28.05
N LYS A 46 2.07 -5.83 29.20
CA LYS A 46 2.04 -6.93 30.17
C LYS A 46 0.63 -7.23 30.65
N VAL A 47 -0.14 -6.20 31.03
CA VAL A 47 -1.54 -6.36 31.50
C VAL A 47 -2.43 -6.95 30.42
N LEU A 48 -2.30 -6.50 29.17
CA LEU A 48 -3.04 -7.07 28.05
C LEU A 48 -2.81 -8.57 27.91
N GLY A 49 -1.55 -9.01 27.91
CA GLY A 49 -1.23 -10.42 27.78
C GLY A 49 -1.65 -11.27 29.00
N GLN A 50 -1.62 -10.70 30.21
CA GLN A 50 -2.09 -11.41 31.42
C GLN A 50 -3.61 -11.64 31.44
N LEU A 51 -4.39 -10.74 30.82
CA LEU A 51 -5.83 -10.74 30.95
C LEU A 51 -6.57 -11.31 29.73
N HIS A 52 -5.96 -11.33 28.53
CA HIS A 52 -6.66 -11.60 27.28
C HIS A 52 -7.42 -12.94 27.29
N ASP A 53 -6.79 -13.98 27.80
CA ASP A 53 -7.30 -15.37 27.82
C ASP A 53 -7.75 -15.86 29.19
N LYS A 54 -8.06 -14.95 30.10
CA LYS A 54 -8.53 -15.28 31.46
C LYS A 54 -9.79 -16.14 31.46
N GLY A 55 -10.61 -16.00 30.45
CA GLY A 55 -11.82 -16.81 30.30
C GLY A 55 -11.58 -18.27 29.91
N LYS A 56 -10.39 -18.63 29.45
CA LYS A 56 -10.00 -20.04 29.24
C LYS A 56 -10.01 -20.86 30.55
N GLU A 57 -10.01 -20.21 31.71
CA GLU A 57 -10.15 -20.86 33.00
C GLU A 57 -11.55 -21.44 33.27
N SER A 58 -12.56 -21.05 32.45
CA SER A 58 -13.94 -21.56 32.62
C SER A 58 -14.08 -23.05 32.27
N HIS A 59 -14.94 -23.74 33.03
CA HIS A 59 -15.24 -25.15 32.75
C HIS A 59 -15.75 -25.38 31.32
N ALA A 60 -16.59 -24.46 30.81
CA ALA A 60 -17.13 -24.55 29.45
C ALA A 60 -16.02 -24.50 28.39
N PHE A 61 -15.03 -23.61 28.55
CA PHE A 61 -13.89 -23.57 27.62
C PHE A 61 -13.02 -24.82 27.76
N GLN A 62 -12.73 -25.28 28.98
CA GLN A 62 -11.92 -26.51 29.19
C GLN A 62 -12.57 -27.75 28.58
N GLN A 63 -13.91 -27.85 28.69
CA GLN A 63 -14.65 -28.96 28.03
C GLN A 63 -14.61 -28.81 26.50
N HIS A 64 -14.74 -27.55 25.99
CA HIS A 64 -14.70 -27.29 24.55
C HIS A 64 -13.35 -27.66 23.94
N ILE A 65 -12.23 -27.18 24.50
CA ILE A 65 -10.89 -27.46 23.94
C ILE A 65 -10.54 -28.93 23.97
N LYS A 66 -10.91 -29.68 25.02
CA LYS A 66 -10.69 -31.08 25.14
C LYS A 66 -11.47 -31.91 24.12
N LYS A 67 -12.70 -31.46 23.83
CA LYS A 67 -13.56 -32.12 22.82
C LYS A 67 -13.05 -31.85 21.40
N GLU A 68 -12.82 -30.57 21.06
CA GLU A 68 -12.42 -30.16 19.72
C GLU A 68 -11.03 -30.70 19.33
N SER A 69 -10.10 -30.79 20.30
CA SER A 69 -8.79 -31.39 20.05
C SER A 69 -8.83 -32.92 19.88
N GLY A 70 -9.91 -33.56 20.30
CA GLY A 70 -10.01 -35.04 20.36
C GLY A 70 -9.34 -35.67 21.60
N TYR A 71 -8.88 -34.82 22.56
CA TYR A 71 -8.28 -35.32 23.81
C TYR A 71 -9.30 -36.07 24.69
N GLU A 72 -10.50 -35.51 24.82
CA GLU A 72 -11.66 -36.14 25.47
C GLU A 72 -12.89 -35.97 24.55
N PRO A 73 -13.03 -36.74 23.46
CA PRO A 73 -14.01 -36.50 22.42
C PRO A 73 -15.46 -36.62 22.87
N ASP A 74 -15.71 -37.42 23.88
CA ASP A 74 -17.05 -37.73 24.40
C ASP A 74 -17.52 -36.74 25.49
N ILE A 75 -16.67 -35.76 25.87
CA ILE A 75 -17.02 -34.80 26.90
C ILE A 75 -18.17 -33.90 26.44
N LYS A 76 -19.15 -33.67 27.31
CA LYS A 76 -20.29 -32.79 27.01
C LYS A 76 -19.91 -31.35 27.36
N VAL A 77 -19.94 -30.49 26.39
CA VAL A 77 -19.73 -29.03 26.58
C VAL A 77 -21.00 -28.41 27.15
N CYS A 78 -20.89 -27.78 28.33
CA CYS A 78 -22.01 -27.15 29.03
C CYS A 78 -21.66 -25.70 29.29
N GLY A 79 -22.52 -24.77 28.86
CA GLY A 79 -22.34 -23.30 29.05
C GLY A 79 -21.71 -22.59 27.86
N ASN A 80 -21.42 -21.30 28.06
CA ASN A 80 -20.80 -20.44 27.06
C ASN A 80 -19.27 -20.58 27.14
N TYR A 81 -18.62 -21.03 26.07
CA TYR A 81 -17.17 -21.18 25.98
C TYR A 81 -16.47 -19.92 25.37
N ASN A 82 -17.23 -18.88 25.05
CA ASN A 82 -16.61 -17.60 24.68
C ASN A 82 -15.82 -17.04 25.88
N HIS A 83 -14.51 -16.92 25.72
CA HIS A 83 -13.58 -16.60 26.82
C HIS A 83 -13.12 -15.13 26.82
N ALA A 84 -13.13 -14.45 25.67
CA ALA A 84 -12.51 -13.14 25.51
C ALA A 84 -13.15 -12.04 26.39
N PHE A 85 -14.48 -12.09 26.61
CA PHE A 85 -15.17 -11.06 27.38
C PHE A 85 -14.72 -11.00 28.85
N ILE A 86 -14.35 -12.13 29.44
CA ILE A 86 -14.01 -12.25 30.89
C ILE A 86 -12.80 -11.37 31.21
N GLY A 87 -11.75 -11.44 30.40
CA GLY A 87 -10.57 -10.57 30.54
C GLY A 87 -10.94 -9.08 30.46
N GLY A 88 -11.86 -8.73 29.56
CA GLY A 88 -12.37 -7.36 29.43
C GLY A 88 -13.13 -6.87 30.67
N VAL A 89 -14.01 -7.70 31.23
CA VAL A 89 -14.72 -7.39 32.50
C VAL A 89 -13.73 -7.18 33.65
N LEU A 90 -12.72 -8.04 33.77
CA LEU A 90 -11.67 -7.92 34.78
C LEU A 90 -10.82 -6.65 34.58
N ALA A 91 -10.46 -6.32 33.35
CA ALA A 91 -9.72 -5.09 33.04
C ALA A 91 -10.52 -3.85 33.46
N ARG A 92 -11.82 -3.79 33.15
CA ARG A 92 -12.71 -2.69 33.59
C ARG A 92 -12.84 -2.61 35.11
N LYS A 93 -12.93 -3.76 35.79
CA LYS A 93 -12.99 -3.83 37.26
C LYS A 93 -11.72 -3.27 37.91
N LEU A 94 -10.55 -3.60 37.35
CA LEU A 94 -9.25 -3.19 37.89
C LEU A 94 -8.90 -1.73 37.59
N TYR A 95 -9.19 -1.24 36.38
CA TYR A 95 -8.71 0.06 35.89
C TYR A 95 -9.83 1.09 35.65
N GLY A 96 -11.10 0.70 35.82
CA GLY A 96 -12.27 1.58 35.66
C GLY A 96 -12.67 1.76 34.19
N LYS A 97 -13.69 2.58 33.95
CA LYS A 97 -14.27 2.79 32.58
C LYS A 97 -13.25 3.39 31.59
N SER A 98 -12.25 4.11 32.05
CA SER A 98 -11.16 4.61 31.20
C SER A 98 -10.29 3.49 30.60
N ALA A 99 -10.38 2.26 31.12
CA ALA A 99 -9.73 1.08 30.56
C ALA A 99 -10.30 0.63 29.22
N ASP A 100 -11.51 1.08 28.86
CA ASP A 100 -12.21 0.60 27.67
C ASP A 100 -11.42 0.85 26.38
N ILE A 101 -10.71 1.96 26.32
CA ILE A 101 -9.95 2.35 25.12
C ILE A 101 -8.68 1.49 24.93
N PHE A 102 -7.98 1.13 26.01
CA PHE A 102 -6.63 0.57 25.92
C PHE A 102 -6.50 -0.86 26.44
N PHE A 103 -7.51 -1.40 27.10
CA PHE A 103 -7.51 -2.78 27.60
C PHE A 103 -8.74 -3.55 27.17
N VAL A 104 -9.94 -3.00 27.46
CA VAL A 104 -11.19 -3.76 27.29
C VAL A 104 -11.40 -4.11 25.81
N ASN A 105 -11.42 -3.10 24.94
CA ASN A 105 -11.67 -3.34 23.52
C ASN A 105 -10.61 -4.26 22.92
N GLN A 106 -9.34 -4.08 23.24
CA GLN A 106 -8.25 -4.95 22.74
C GLN A 106 -8.45 -6.40 23.16
N ILE A 107 -8.81 -6.62 24.44
CA ILE A 107 -8.99 -7.97 24.99
C ILE A 107 -10.21 -8.65 24.38
N VAL A 108 -11.38 -8.01 24.39
CA VAL A 108 -12.62 -8.64 23.89
C VAL A 108 -12.57 -8.87 22.37
N SER A 109 -11.69 -8.18 21.68
CA SER A 109 -11.59 -8.12 20.21
C SER A 109 -10.45 -8.96 19.61
N HIS A 110 -9.60 -9.60 20.43
CA HIS A 110 -8.36 -10.20 19.90
C HIS A 110 -8.58 -11.30 18.87
N HIS A 111 -9.76 -11.93 18.83
CA HIS A 111 -10.16 -12.88 17.78
C HIS A 111 -11.05 -12.26 16.69
N THR A 112 -11.89 -11.26 17.02
CA THR A 112 -12.93 -10.76 16.13
C THR A 112 -12.57 -9.45 15.42
N GLY A 113 -11.75 -8.62 16.06
CA GLY A 113 -11.38 -7.28 15.62
C GLY A 113 -11.99 -6.20 16.50
N LEU A 114 -11.31 -5.03 16.56
CA LEU A 114 -11.74 -3.92 17.42
C LEU A 114 -13.17 -3.48 17.10
N HIS A 115 -13.98 -3.43 18.13
CA HIS A 115 -15.40 -3.07 18.10
C HIS A 115 -15.62 -1.56 18.16
N ASP A 116 -16.80 -1.12 17.74
CA ASP A 116 -17.27 0.23 17.96
C ASP A 116 -17.65 0.39 19.47
N TYR A 117 -17.57 1.62 19.97
CA TYR A 117 -17.68 1.88 21.41
C TYR A 117 -19.03 1.45 22.03
N ASP A 118 -20.11 1.52 21.27
CA ASP A 118 -21.47 1.17 21.68
C ASP A 118 -21.70 -0.35 21.81
N GLU A 119 -20.90 -1.16 21.14
CA GLU A 119 -20.96 -2.62 21.24
C GLU A 119 -20.33 -3.16 22.54
N ILE A 120 -19.38 -2.42 23.13
CA ILE A 120 -18.59 -2.88 24.30
C ILE A 120 -19.46 -3.16 25.51
N GLU A 121 -20.43 -2.31 25.82
CA GLU A 121 -21.33 -2.53 26.98
C GLU A 121 -22.12 -3.82 26.83
N GLY A 122 -22.61 -4.14 25.63
CA GLY A 122 -23.31 -5.39 25.34
C GLY A 122 -22.42 -6.63 25.53
N ILE A 123 -21.16 -6.54 25.10
CA ILE A 123 -20.19 -7.63 25.25
C ILE A 123 -19.87 -7.90 26.72
N LEU A 124 -19.71 -6.85 27.51
CA LEU A 124 -19.35 -6.98 28.93
C LEU A 124 -20.52 -7.30 29.86
N ASN A 125 -21.74 -7.22 29.37
CA ASN A 125 -22.95 -7.50 30.19
C ASN A 125 -23.20 -9.02 30.29
N GLN A 126 -22.20 -9.76 30.77
CA GLN A 126 -22.24 -11.20 30.96
C GLN A 126 -21.64 -11.54 32.34
N ASP A 127 -22.15 -12.56 32.99
CA ASP A 127 -21.66 -13.01 34.29
C ASP A 127 -20.35 -13.81 34.14
N ILE A 128 -19.40 -13.53 35.01
CA ILE A 128 -18.15 -14.31 35.09
C ILE A 128 -18.44 -15.65 35.78
N PRO A 129 -18.09 -16.80 35.18
CA PRO A 129 -18.23 -18.09 35.84
C PRO A 129 -17.48 -18.14 37.18
N ALA A 130 -18.09 -18.77 38.19
CA ALA A 130 -17.57 -18.76 39.55
C ALA A 130 -16.20 -19.43 39.72
N GLU A 131 -15.84 -20.31 38.81
CA GLU A 131 -14.55 -21.02 38.82
C GLU A 131 -13.38 -20.17 38.30
N VAL A 132 -13.64 -19.06 37.60
CA VAL A 132 -12.58 -18.18 37.09
C VAL A 132 -11.98 -17.37 38.26
N ASN A 133 -10.66 -17.39 38.35
CA ASN A 133 -9.97 -16.64 39.39
C ASN A 133 -10.03 -15.12 39.10
N VAL A 134 -10.89 -14.42 39.83
CA VAL A 134 -11.07 -12.97 39.76
C VAL A 134 -10.16 -12.16 40.68
N ASN A 135 -9.42 -12.83 41.59
CA ASN A 135 -8.49 -12.19 42.54
C ASN A 135 -7.14 -11.94 41.87
N ILE A 136 -7.10 -10.98 40.99
CA ILE A 136 -5.90 -10.56 40.27
C ILE A 136 -5.42 -9.25 40.84
N GLY A 137 -4.12 -9.18 41.10
CA GLY A 137 -3.47 -7.94 41.55
C GLY A 137 -3.51 -6.86 40.47
N LYS A 138 -3.77 -5.61 40.86
CA LYS A 138 -3.68 -4.47 39.97
C LYS A 138 -2.22 -4.12 39.72
N GLU A 139 -1.73 -4.27 38.50
CA GLU A 139 -0.38 -3.81 38.11
C GLU A 139 -0.33 -2.28 38.11
N LYS A 140 0.81 -1.74 38.51
CA LYS A 140 1.07 -0.30 38.47
C LYS A 140 1.49 0.06 37.04
N LEU A 141 0.68 0.86 36.38
CA LEU A 141 0.99 1.33 35.03
C LEU A 141 1.96 2.50 35.06
N ASN A 142 2.94 2.50 34.15
CA ASN A 142 3.77 3.67 33.91
C ASN A 142 2.99 4.74 33.16
N VAL A 143 3.38 6.00 33.34
CA VAL A 143 2.86 7.13 32.55
C VAL A 143 3.78 7.32 31.35
N PRO A 144 3.28 7.18 30.11
CA PRO A 144 4.11 7.41 28.94
C PRO A 144 4.68 8.82 28.91
N ALA A 145 5.91 8.98 28.41
CA ALA A 145 6.59 10.26 28.37
C ALA A 145 6.01 11.26 27.34
N PHE A 146 5.15 10.79 26.43
CA PHE A 146 4.54 11.60 25.39
C PHE A 146 3.18 12.19 25.79
N LYS A 147 2.84 13.35 25.21
CA LYS A 147 1.54 13.97 25.35
C LYS A 147 0.58 13.47 24.27
N ILE A 148 -0.61 13.01 24.67
CA ILE A 148 -1.64 12.49 23.77
C ILE A 148 -2.67 13.60 23.49
N GLN A 149 -3.05 13.76 22.21
CA GLN A 149 -4.16 14.58 21.77
C GLN A 149 -5.34 13.67 21.39
N THR A 150 -6.53 14.24 21.21
CA THR A 150 -7.75 13.47 20.91
C THR A 150 -7.66 12.59 19.69
N ASN A 151 -6.97 13.05 18.65
CA ASN A 151 -6.73 12.29 17.41
C ASN A 151 -5.67 11.19 17.53
N ASP A 152 -4.89 11.16 18.61
CA ASP A 152 -3.86 10.13 18.82
C ASP A 152 -4.41 8.83 19.42
N PHE A 153 -5.54 8.93 20.16
CA PHE A 153 -6.06 7.80 20.94
C PHE A 153 -6.34 6.56 20.11
N HIS A 154 -6.99 6.71 18.97
CA HIS A 154 -7.33 5.56 18.15
C HIS A 154 -6.11 4.84 17.55
N HIS A 155 -5.03 5.57 17.26
CA HIS A 155 -3.78 4.96 16.80
C HIS A 155 -3.05 4.26 17.95
N LEU A 156 -3.00 4.88 19.13
CA LEU A 156 -2.40 4.26 20.31
C LEU A 156 -3.18 3.00 20.72
N ALA A 157 -4.51 3.03 20.67
CA ALA A 157 -5.34 1.86 20.94
C ALA A 157 -5.09 0.71 19.95
N ARG A 158 -5.00 1.01 18.63
CA ARG A 158 -4.60 0.02 17.61
C ARG A 158 -3.18 -0.50 17.82
N MET A 159 -2.28 0.36 18.25
CA MET A 159 -0.89 -0.04 18.56
C MET A 159 -0.85 -1.04 19.71
N MET A 160 -1.60 -0.78 20.80
CA MET A 160 -1.74 -1.70 21.91
C MET A 160 -2.40 -3.02 21.48
N PHE A 161 -3.42 -2.94 20.61
CA PHE A 161 -4.06 -4.11 20.00
C PHE A 161 -3.06 -4.92 19.16
N SER A 162 -2.23 -4.24 18.35
CA SER A 162 -1.16 -4.89 17.57
C SER A 162 -0.18 -5.65 18.45
N CYS A 163 0.24 -5.05 19.58
CA CYS A 163 1.13 -5.70 20.53
C CYS A 163 0.51 -6.97 21.13
N LEU A 164 -0.78 -6.93 21.45
CA LEU A 164 -1.48 -8.08 22.02
C LEU A 164 -1.64 -9.20 20.97
N VAL A 165 -2.24 -8.88 19.83
CA VAL A 165 -2.59 -9.91 18.85
C VAL A 165 -1.36 -10.55 18.21
N ASP A 166 -0.27 -9.79 17.98
CA ASP A 166 0.95 -10.40 17.46
C ASP A 166 1.66 -11.25 18.52
N ALA A 167 1.62 -10.85 19.80
CA ALA A 167 2.15 -11.63 20.91
C ALA A 167 1.43 -12.96 21.08
N ASP A 168 0.10 -12.95 21.03
CA ASP A 168 -0.76 -14.15 21.09
C ASP A 168 -0.49 -15.12 19.94
N PHE A 169 -0.49 -14.61 18.70
CA PHE A 169 -0.17 -15.42 17.52
C PHE A 169 1.24 -16.03 17.58
N LEU A 170 2.25 -15.26 18.02
CA LEU A 170 3.63 -15.74 18.06
C LEU A 170 3.88 -16.73 19.20
N ASP A 171 3.23 -16.59 20.34
CA ASP A 171 3.33 -17.56 21.44
C ASP A 171 2.64 -18.87 21.06
N THR A 172 1.43 -18.78 20.47
CA THR A 172 0.70 -19.94 19.92
C THR A 172 1.52 -20.64 18.83
N GLU A 173 2.09 -19.91 17.87
CA GLU A 173 2.95 -20.46 16.81
C GLU A 173 4.19 -21.16 17.42
N ALA A 174 4.83 -20.56 18.41
CA ALA A 174 6.01 -21.14 19.04
C ALA A 174 5.72 -22.48 19.74
N PHE A 175 4.49 -22.66 20.20
CA PHE A 175 4.04 -23.92 20.78
C PHE A 175 3.57 -24.93 19.72
N MET A 176 2.67 -24.51 18.81
CA MET A 176 2.00 -25.39 17.84
C MET A 176 2.86 -25.72 16.61
N ASP A 177 3.71 -24.79 16.17
CA ASP A 177 4.54 -24.88 14.96
C ASP A 177 5.94 -24.32 15.21
N LYS A 178 6.79 -25.15 15.81
CA LYS A 178 8.18 -24.79 16.15
C LYS A 178 9.03 -24.45 14.91
N GLU A 179 8.71 -25.04 13.76
CA GLU A 179 9.46 -24.82 12.52
C GLU A 179 9.23 -23.40 12.00
N SER A 180 7.97 -22.98 11.87
CA SER A 180 7.61 -21.59 11.50
C SER A 180 8.19 -20.58 12.48
N SER A 181 8.11 -20.84 13.78
CA SER A 181 8.71 -19.96 14.80
C SER A 181 10.23 -19.82 14.65
N MET A 182 10.95 -20.90 14.30
CA MET A 182 12.39 -20.86 14.04
C MET A 182 12.73 -20.04 12.78
N LEU A 183 11.90 -20.12 11.74
CA LEU A 183 12.10 -19.33 10.51
C LEU A 183 12.06 -17.83 10.76
N ARG A 184 11.28 -17.36 11.75
CA ARG A 184 11.18 -15.93 12.09
C ARG A 184 12.43 -15.38 12.77
N ARG A 185 13.27 -16.22 13.42
CA ARG A 185 14.31 -15.75 14.39
C ARG A 185 15.54 -15.09 13.77
N LYS A 186 15.95 -15.45 12.55
CA LYS A 186 17.24 -15.00 12.00
C LYS A 186 17.03 -13.87 10.98
N LYS A 187 17.40 -12.63 11.33
CA LYS A 187 17.29 -11.43 10.49
C LYS A 187 18.57 -10.62 10.55
N ALA A 188 18.93 -10.03 9.41
CA ALA A 188 19.98 -9.02 9.36
C ALA A 188 19.48 -7.70 9.98
N THR A 189 20.39 -6.92 10.49
CA THR A 189 20.14 -5.56 10.97
C THR A 189 20.47 -4.54 9.86
N LEU A 190 20.01 -3.29 10.00
CA LEU A 190 20.41 -2.22 9.08
C LEU A 190 21.92 -1.96 9.11
N HIS A 191 22.60 -2.21 10.24
CA HIS A 191 24.06 -2.15 10.35
C HIS A 191 24.75 -3.21 9.46
N ASP A 192 24.20 -4.43 9.39
CA ASP A 192 24.74 -5.49 8.55
C ASP A 192 24.53 -5.18 7.05
N LEU A 193 23.45 -4.49 6.71
CA LEU A 193 23.05 -4.22 5.33
C LEU A 193 23.67 -2.95 4.73
N LEU A 194 24.01 -1.95 5.54
CA LEU A 194 24.56 -0.68 5.05
C LEU A 194 25.83 -0.85 4.20
N PRO A 195 26.81 -1.69 4.57
CA PRO A 195 28.01 -1.90 3.75
C PRO A 195 27.70 -2.43 2.34
N LEU A 196 26.65 -3.25 2.18
CA LEU A 196 26.24 -3.77 0.87
C LEU A 196 25.77 -2.63 -0.04
N LEU A 197 24.98 -1.71 0.51
CA LEU A 197 24.53 -0.53 -0.22
C LEU A 197 25.70 0.39 -0.58
N GLU A 198 26.61 0.67 0.35
CA GLU A 198 27.76 1.53 0.12
C GLU A 198 28.70 0.97 -0.96
N ASN A 199 28.93 -0.34 -0.98
CA ASN A 199 29.71 -1.01 -2.00
C ASN A 199 29.01 -0.89 -3.37
N LYS A 200 27.71 -1.12 -3.44
CA LYS A 200 26.93 -0.94 -4.67
C LYS A 200 27.02 0.49 -5.23
N LEU A 201 26.94 1.49 -4.34
CA LEU A 201 27.06 2.90 -4.74
C LEU A 201 28.47 3.24 -5.25
N LYS A 202 29.52 2.68 -4.63
CA LYS A 202 30.91 2.80 -5.11
C LYS A 202 31.09 2.18 -6.50
N ASP A 203 30.55 0.98 -6.71
CA ASP A 203 30.60 0.28 -8.00
C ASP A 203 29.88 1.05 -9.09
N LEU A 204 28.70 1.59 -8.80
CA LEU A 204 27.96 2.41 -9.76
C LEU A 204 28.73 3.69 -10.12
N LYS A 205 29.34 4.34 -9.13
CA LYS A 205 30.19 5.52 -9.36
C LYS A 205 31.41 5.21 -10.20
N ALA A 206 32.08 4.07 -9.98
CA ALA A 206 33.25 3.65 -10.73
C ALA A 206 32.95 3.29 -12.22
N LYS A 207 31.73 2.81 -12.49
CA LYS A 207 31.25 2.45 -13.83
C LYS A 207 30.56 3.60 -14.56
N ALA A 208 30.23 4.70 -13.88
CA ALA A 208 29.56 5.84 -14.47
C ALA A 208 30.51 6.63 -15.41
N ASP A 209 29.96 7.09 -16.51
CA ASP A 209 30.63 8.06 -17.38
C ASP A 209 30.70 9.45 -16.71
N ASN A 210 31.52 10.33 -17.28
CA ASN A 210 31.69 11.72 -16.80
C ASN A 210 30.60 12.67 -17.31
N SER A 211 29.34 12.19 -17.44
CA SER A 211 28.23 13.03 -17.85
C SER A 211 27.78 13.96 -16.74
N ASP A 212 27.22 15.13 -17.13
CA ASP A 212 26.64 16.09 -16.18
C ASP A 212 25.54 15.46 -15.32
N VAL A 213 24.78 14.52 -15.86
CA VAL A 213 23.73 13.79 -15.14
C VAL A 213 24.31 12.96 -14.01
N ASN A 214 25.42 12.25 -14.25
CA ASN A 214 26.06 11.46 -13.21
C ASN A 214 26.75 12.34 -12.16
N ALA A 215 27.28 13.51 -12.55
CA ALA A 215 27.77 14.50 -11.61
C ALA A 215 26.64 15.01 -10.68
N ILE A 216 25.46 15.30 -11.22
CA ILE A 216 24.28 15.69 -10.45
C ILE A 216 23.80 14.57 -9.54
N ARG A 217 23.73 13.32 -10.00
CA ARG A 217 23.38 12.15 -9.19
C ARG A 217 24.31 11.98 -7.99
N ASN A 218 25.61 12.14 -8.20
CA ASN A 218 26.61 12.11 -7.14
C ASN A 218 26.40 13.26 -6.13
N GLN A 219 26.09 14.48 -6.61
CA GLN A 219 25.81 15.62 -5.75
C GLN A 219 24.57 15.39 -4.88
N VAL A 220 23.48 14.89 -5.44
CA VAL A 220 22.24 14.52 -4.72
C VAL A 220 22.54 13.46 -3.67
N GLN A 221 23.29 12.41 -4.03
CA GLN A 221 23.64 11.34 -3.10
C GLN A 221 24.47 11.83 -1.93
N GLN A 222 25.50 12.66 -2.18
CA GLN A 222 26.34 13.24 -1.10
C GLN A 222 25.52 14.13 -0.17
N GLN A 223 24.59 14.91 -0.70
CA GLN A 223 23.70 15.72 0.11
C GLN A 223 22.77 14.84 0.97
N CYS A 224 22.22 13.77 0.42
CA CYS A 224 21.44 12.78 1.17
C CYS A 224 22.27 12.16 2.32
N ILE A 225 23.51 11.77 2.06
CA ILE A 225 24.41 11.23 3.11
C ILE A 225 24.65 12.27 4.19
N LYS A 226 24.93 13.53 3.83
CA LYS A 226 25.15 14.63 4.78
C LYS A 226 23.92 14.88 5.66
N MET A 227 22.73 14.91 5.05
CA MET A 227 21.47 15.19 5.73
C MET A 227 20.91 13.98 6.52
N ALA A 228 21.54 12.84 6.45
CA ALA A 228 21.16 11.68 7.25
C ALA A 228 21.50 11.84 8.75
N ASP A 229 22.46 12.71 9.08
CA ASP A 229 22.85 13.02 10.47
C ASP A 229 21.94 14.12 11.08
N THR A 230 20.65 13.86 11.07
CA THR A 230 19.61 14.76 11.60
C THR A 230 18.67 14.01 12.55
N GLU A 231 17.91 14.75 13.35
CA GLU A 231 16.94 14.21 14.30
C GLU A 231 15.75 13.57 13.58
N ILE A 232 14.99 12.75 14.30
CA ILE A 232 13.74 12.17 13.81
C ILE A 232 12.77 13.27 13.40
N GLY A 233 12.14 13.15 12.21
CA GLY A 233 11.30 14.21 11.68
C GLY A 233 10.64 13.90 10.35
N PHE A 234 10.14 14.94 9.74
CA PHE A 234 9.58 14.91 8.39
C PHE A 234 10.57 15.53 7.40
N TYR A 235 10.86 14.79 6.36
CA TYR A 235 11.83 15.16 5.34
C TYR A 235 11.21 15.06 3.94
N SER A 236 11.72 15.86 3.02
CA SER A 236 11.37 15.77 1.61
C SER A 236 12.63 15.64 0.75
N LEU A 237 12.51 14.88 -0.33
CA LEU A 237 13.53 14.71 -1.35
C LEU A 237 12.92 15.02 -2.71
N THR A 238 13.02 16.27 -3.12
CA THR A 238 12.48 16.77 -4.38
C THR A 238 13.52 16.71 -5.47
N VAL A 239 13.49 15.62 -6.26
CA VAL A 239 14.48 15.37 -7.32
C VAL A 239 13.75 15.03 -8.62
N PRO A 240 14.00 15.75 -9.73
CA PRO A 240 13.45 15.46 -11.03
C PRO A 240 13.75 14.02 -11.50
N THR A 241 12.91 13.52 -12.41
CA THR A 241 13.07 12.18 -12.97
C THR A 241 14.48 11.99 -13.58
N GLY A 242 15.11 10.87 -13.26
CA GLY A 242 16.48 10.57 -13.71
C GLY A 242 17.59 11.10 -12.80
N GLY A 243 17.28 11.90 -11.76
CA GLY A 243 18.27 12.44 -10.82
C GLY A 243 18.78 11.49 -9.74
N GLY A 244 18.44 10.18 -9.78
CA GLY A 244 18.98 9.18 -8.85
C GLY A 244 18.21 9.06 -7.52
N LYS A 245 16.93 9.46 -7.48
CA LYS A 245 16.06 9.53 -6.28
C LYS A 245 16.07 8.24 -5.44
N THR A 246 15.86 7.07 -6.05
CA THR A 246 15.65 5.80 -5.34
C THR A 246 16.83 5.38 -4.46
N LEU A 247 18.05 5.37 -4.99
CA LEU A 247 19.23 4.97 -4.22
C LEU A 247 19.66 6.06 -3.22
N SER A 248 19.46 7.34 -3.58
CA SER A 248 19.76 8.47 -2.69
C SER A 248 18.81 8.53 -1.49
N SER A 249 17.51 8.27 -1.68
CA SER A 249 16.56 8.16 -0.57
C SER A 249 16.88 6.98 0.33
N LEU A 250 17.30 5.85 -0.24
CA LEU A 250 17.63 4.65 0.51
C LEU A 250 18.89 4.84 1.38
N VAL A 251 19.96 5.44 0.84
CA VAL A 251 21.19 5.67 1.63
C VAL A 251 20.95 6.68 2.74
N TRP A 252 20.12 7.71 2.49
CA TRP A 252 19.68 8.63 3.53
C TRP A 252 18.93 7.86 4.63
N ALA A 253 17.91 7.08 4.24
CA ALA A 253 17.05 6.37 5.18
C ALA A 253 17.85 5.38 6.06
N MET A 254 18.78 4.61 5.48
CA MET A 254 19.59 3.66 6.24
C MET A 254 20.52 4.35 7.23
N LYS A 255 21.22 5.39 6.80
CA LYS A 255 22.13 6.14 7.70
C LYS A 255 21.36 6.89 8.79
N HIS A 256 20.21 7.50 8.43
CA HIS A 256 19.33 8.19 9.36
C HIS A 256 18.74 7.22 10.41
N ALA A 257 18.26 6.06 9.95
CA ALA A 257 17.74 5.02 10.85
C ALA A 257 18.80 4.54 11.85
N ILE A 258 20.01 4.23 11.36
CA ILE A 258 21.11 3.76 12.21
C ILE A 258 21.49 4.83 13.24
N ARG A 259 21.62 6.09 12.82
CA ARG A 259 21.95 7.21 13.73
C ARG A 259 20.91 7.37 14.84
N ASN A 260 19.64 7.22 14.51
CA ASN A 260 18.53 7.43 15.45
C ASN A 260 18.04 6.16 16.16
N GLY A 261 18.76 5.04 16.02
CA GLY A 261 18.39 3.76 16.66
C GLY A 261 17.10 3.14 16.10
N GLN A 262 16.68 3.55 14.91
CA GLN A 262 15.52 2.97 14.22
C GLN A 262 15.90 1.63 13.58
N LYS A 263 14.93 0.70 13.52
CA LYS A 263 15.22 -0.72 13.27
C LYS A 263 14.97 -1.16 11.83
N ARG A 264 14.14 -0.43 11.08
CA ARG A 264 13.72 -0.86 9.73
C ARG A 264 13.37 0.30 8.81
N ILE A 265 13.32 -0.03 7.52
CA ILE A 265 12.93 0.90 6.47
C ILE A 265 11.69 0.33 5.78
N ILE A 266 10.64 1.15 5.70
CA ILE A 266 9.39 0.82 5.01
C ILE A 266 9.27 1.74 3.80
N ILE A 267 9.23 1.17 2.60
CA ILE A 267 9.10 1.91 1.34
C ILE A 267 7.68 1.69 0.82
N ALA A 268 6.86 2.71 0.91
CA ALA A 268 5.48 2.68 0.42
C ALA A 268 5.39 3.39 -0.93
N ILE A 269 4.86 2.68 -1.93
CA ILE A 269 4.84 3.09 -3.34
C ILE A 269 3.39 3.02 -3.85
N PRO A 270 2.92 3.98 -4.67
CA PRO A 270 1.50 4.01 -5.08
C PRO A 270 1.09 2.90 -6.06
N TYR A 271 2.04 2.35 -6.83
CA TYR A 271 1.74 1.44 -7.93
C TYR A 271 2.48 0.10 -7.81
N THR A 272 1.75 -1.01 -7.95
CA THR A 272 2.31 -2.36 -7.83
C THR A 272 3.39 -2.67 -8.87
N SER A 273 3.31 -2.10 -10.08
CA SER A 273 4.33 -2.26 -11.13
C SER A 273 5.71 -1.70 -10.73
N ILE A 274 5.73 -0.61 -9.95
CA ILE A 274 6.98 -0.02 -9.43
C ILE A 274 7.55 -0.86 -8.29
N ILE A 275 6.68 -1.43 -7.47
CA ILE A 275 7.09 -2.24 -6.30
C ILE A 275 7.95 -3.41 -6.77
N VAL A 276 7.48 -4.18 -7.76
CA VAL A 276 8.22 -5.33 -8.29
C VAL A 276 9.61 -4.91 -8.77
N GLN A 277 9.70 -3.81 -9.52
CA GLN A 277 10.99 -3.29 -9.98
C GLN A 277 11.88 -2.82 -8.83
N THR A 278 11.33 -2.07 -7.88
CA THR A 278 12.07 -1.57 -6.70
C THR A 278 12.54 -2.74 -5.84
N ALA A 279 11.67 -3.70 -5.53
CA ALA A 279 12.03 -4.90 -4.77
C ALA A 279 13.13 -5.71 -5.46
N SER A 280 13.07 -5.86 -6.80
CA SER A 280 14.12 -6.54 -7.58
C SER A 280 15.47 -5.82 -7.46
N VAL A 281 15.49 -4.49 -7.55
CA VAL A 281 16.72 -3.70 -7.36
C VAL A 281 17.26 -3.88 -5.94
N LEU A 282 16.41 -3.80 -4.92
CA LEU A 282 16.82 -3.94 -3.52
C LEU A 282 17.34 -5.36 -3.25
N ARG A 283 16.68 -6.40 -3.75
CA ARG A 283 17.14 -7.79 -3.63
C ARG A 283 18.50 -8.00 -4.29
N SER A 284 18.76 -7.33 -5.41
CA SER A 284 20.09 -7.39 -6.07
C SER A 284 21.22 -6.77 -5.24
N ILE A 285 20.88 -5.94 -4.25
CA ILE A 285 21.82 -5.27 -3.34
C ILE A 285 21.96 -6.04 -2.02
N PHE A 286 20.83 -6.43 -1.43
CA PHE A 286 20.77 -6.93 -0.06
C PHE A 286 20.56 -8.44 0.05
N GLY A 287 20.30 -9.14 -1.06
CA GLY A 287 19.85 -10.55 -1.08
C GLY A 287 18.34 -10.67 -0.96
N GLU A 288 17.82 -11.79 -1.46
CA GLU A 288 16.37 -12.07 -1.42
C GLU A 288 15.84 -12.17 0.02
N GLU A 289 16.64 -12.70 0.92
CA GLU A 289 16.30 -12.97 2.32
C GLU A 289 16.21 -11.71 3.22
N ASN A 290 16.54 -10.52 2.72
CA ASN A 290 16.55 -9.28 3.51
C ASN A 290 15.54 -8.22 3.03
N VAL A 291 14.80 -8.49 1.96
CA VAL A 291 13.82 -7.57 1.37
C VAL A 291 12.45 -8.22 1.31
N LEU A 292 11.54 -7.76 2.15
CA LEU A 292 10.14 -8.18 2.13
C LEU A 292 9.35 -7.34 1.12
N GLU A 293 8.73 -8.00 0.15
CA GLU A 293 7.76 -7.41 -0.77
C GLU A 293 6.34 -7.80 -0.32
N HIS A 294 5.48 -6.82 -0.04
CA HIS A 294 4.12 -7.06 0.44
C HIS A 294 3.07 -6.19 -0.28
N HIS A 295 2.37 -6.79 -1.22
CA HIS A 295 1.20 -6.21 -1.90
C HIS A 295 0.31 -7.33 -2.48
N SER A 296 -0.88 -6.97 -3.01
CA SER A 296 -1.87 -7.93 -3.50
C SER A 296 -1.38 -8.85 -4.63
N ASN A 297 -0.43 -8.39 -5.45
CA ASN A 297 0.00 -9.08 -6.67
C ASN A 297 1.33 -9.85 -6.52
N VAL A 298 1.87 -10.00 -5.30
CA VAL A 298 3.09 -10.81 -5.09
C VAL A 298 2.86 -12.26 -5.50
N ASP A 299 3.75 -12.80 -6.33
CA ASP A 299 3.74 -14.20 -6.72
C ASP A 299 4.72 -15.00 -5.85
N PRO A 300 4.22 -15.85 -4.94
CA PRO A 300 5.09 -16.64 -4.07
C PRO A 300 6.01 -17.58 -4.84
N GLU A 301 5.59 -18.07 -6.01
CA GLU A 301 6.36 -19.05 -6.80
C GLU A 301 7.59 -18.44 -7.52
N GLN A 302 7.75 -17.11 -7.51
CA GLN A 302 8.98 -16.49 -8.01
C GLN A 302 10.20 -16.82 -7.13
N ILE A 303 9.97 -17.14 -5.87
CA ILE A 303 11.01 -17.59 -4.94
C ILE A 303 11.10 -19.13 -5.06
N LYS A 304 12.20 -19.63 -5.61
CA LYS A 304 12.39 -21.08 -5.85
C LYS A 304 12.66 -21.89 -4.57
N ASP A 305 13.16 -21.25 -3.53
CA ASP A 305 13.45 -21.85 -2.23
C ASP A 305 12.16 -21.85 -1.39
N GLU A 306 11.59 -23.03 -1.16
CA GLU A 306 10.34 -23.21 -0.40
C GLU A 306 10.46 -22.69 1.05
N ARG A 307 11.63 -22.86 1.68
CA ARG A 307 11.88 -22.36 3.03
C ARG A 307 11.91 -20.84 3.08
N LEU A 308 12.50 -20.19 2.07
CA LEU A 308 12.48 -18.75 1.94
C LEU A 308 11.07 -18.24 1.62
N GLN A 309 10.30 -18.97 0.80
CA GLN A 309 8.90 -18.69 0.53
C GLN A 309 8.07 -18.62 1.82
N GLU A 310 8.17 -19.66 2.66
CA GLU A 310 7.43 -19.71 3.92
C GLU A 310 7.90 -18.61 4.88
N LYS A 311 9.21 -18.37 4.99
CA LYS A 311 9.75 -17.23 5.76
C LYS A 311 9.17 -15.89 5.32
N MET A 312 9.07 -15.65 4.01
CA MET A 312 8.50 -14.41 3.46
C MET A 312 7.01 -14.30 3.75
N LYS A 313 6.26 -15.39 3.61
CA LYS A 313 4.83 -15.44 3.96
C LYS A 313 4.62 -15.07 5.43
N LEU A 314 5.35 -15.68 6.34
CA LEU A 314 5.32 -15.36 7.77
C LEU A 314 5.67 -13.90 8.05
N ALA A 315 6.65 -13.33 7.33
CA ALA A 315 7.06 -11.94 7.48
C ALA A 315 5.98 -10.95 7.02
N THR A 316 5.13 -11.30 6.03
CA THR A 316 4.02 -10.42 5.59
C THR A 316 2.97 -10.21 6.67
N GLU A 317 2.85 -11.12 7.63
CA GLU A 317 1.84 -11.06 8.68
C GLU A 317 2.11 -9.93 9.66
N ASN A 318 3.36 -9.74 10.08
CA ASN A 318 3.71 -8.77 11.11
C ASN A 318 4.79 -7.74 10.74
N TRP A 319 5.37 -7.80 9.53
CA TRP A 319 6.42 -6.88 9.07
C TRP A 319 7.66 -6.80 9.96
N ASP A 320 7.97 -7.83 10.68
CA ASP A 320 9.22 -7.88 11.42
C ASP A 320 10.39 -8.21 10.49
N TYR A 321 10.81 -7.22 9.69
CA TYR A 321 11.81 -7.34 8.63
C TYR A 321 12.61 -6.04 8.48
N PRO A 322 13.91 -6.08 8.07
CA PRO A 322 14.74 -4.87 8.00
C PRO A 322 14.34 -3.91 6.87
N ILE A 323 13.97 -4.45 5.69
CA ILE A 323 13.55 -3.65 4.54
C ILE A 323 12.22 -4.19 4.02
N ILE A 324 11.21 -3.34 3.97
CA ILE A 324 9.85 -3.67 3.52
C ILE A 324 9.48 -2.77 2.36
N VAL A 325 9.03 -3.36 1.26
CA VAL A 325 8.47 -2.65 0.10
C VAL A 325 6.99 -2.99 -0.01
N THR A 326 6.15 -1.97 0.04
CA THR A 326 4.70 -2.14 0.09
C THR A 326 3.96 -1.05 -0.70
N THR A 327 2.63 -1.08 -0.72
CA THR A 327 1.80 -0.01 -1.30
C THR A 327 1.42 1.04 -0.25
N ASN A 328 1.17 2.29 -0.69
CA ASN A 328 0.54 3.31 0.15
C ASN A 328 -0.79 2.80 0.72
N VAL A 329 -1.58 2.08 -0.10
CA VAL A 329 -2.85 1.48 0.29
C VAL A 329 -2.67 0.50 1.46
N GLN A 330 -1.75 -0.48 1.32
CA GLN A 330 -1.49 -1.47 2.35
C GLN A 330 -1.02 -0.83 3.66
N LEU A 331 -0.18 0.20 3.59
CA LEU A 331 0.30 0.93 4.76
C LEU A 331 -0.84 1.64 5.48
N PHE A 332 -1.57 2.50 4.79
CA PHE A 332 -2.59 3.33 5.43
C PHE A 332 -3.85 2.54 5.82
N GLU A 333 -4.31 1.61 4.99
CA GLU A 333 -5.44 0.75 5.38
C GLU A 333 -5.11 -0.12 6.60
N SER A 334 -3.84 -0.53 6.78
CA SER A 334 -3.42 -1.19 8.02
C SER A 334 -3.49 -0.27 9.24
N MET A 335 -3.13 1.01 9.10
CA MET A 335 -3.20 2.01 10.19
C MET A 335 -4.64 2.31 10.64
N PHE A 336 -5.64 2.08 9.78
CA PHE A 336 -7.06 2.30 10.08
C PHE A 336 -7.85 1.00 10.27
N SER A 337 -7.23 -0.16 10.11
CA SER A 337 -7.89 -1.46 10.26
C SER A 337 -8.35 -1.72 11.70
N ASN A 338 -9.37 -2.57 11.82
CA ASN A 338 -9.79 -3.14 13.09
C ASN A 338 -9.48 -4.65 13.19
N LYS A 339 -9.08 -5.31 12.09
CA LYS A 339 -8.89 -6.77 12.00
C LYS A 339 -7.58 -7.21 12.65
N PRO A 340 -7.58 -8.26 13.49
CA PRO A 340 -6.37 -8.79 14.15
C PRO A 340 -5.24 -9.08 13.18
N SER A 341 -5.50 -9.86 12.12
CA SER A 341 -4.51 -10.26 11.11
C SER A 341 -3.87 -9.09 10.36
N VAL A 342 -4.57 -7.96 10.22
CA VAL A 342 -4.05 -6.74 9.59
C VAL A 342 -3.30 -5.88 10.58
N CYS A 343 -3.78 -5.79 11.82
CA CYS A 343 -3.17 -4.97 12.86
C CYS A 343 -1.86 -5.54 13.41
N ARG A 344 -1.59 -6.85 13.31
CA ARG A 344 -0.34 -7.50 13.77
C ARG A 344 0.94 -6.75 13.40
N LYS A 345 0.97 -6.12 12.23
CA LYS A 345 2.16 -5.44 11.71
C LYS A 345 2.41 -4.04 12.27
N LEU A 346 1.42 -3.39 12.92
CA LEU A 346 1.51 -1.97 13.28
C LEU A 346 2.61 -1.69 14.29
N HIS A 347 2.82 -2.55 15.30
CA HIS A 347 3.87 -2.36 16.29
C HIS A 347 5.28 -2.42 15.68
N ASN A 348 5.41 -3.03 14.50
CA ASN A 348 6.66 -3.07 13.75
C ASN A 348 6.88 -1.83 12.86
N ILE A 349 5.95 -0.87 12.82
CA ILE A 349 6.20 0.47 12.24
C ILE A 349 6.91 1.37 13.27
N VAL A 350 6.82 1.06 14.55
CA VAL A 350 7.56 1.77 15.62
C VAL A 350 9.06 1.73 15.34
N ASN A 351 9.76 2.81 15.63
CA ASN A 351 11.22 2.93 15.42
C ASN A 351 11.62 2.60 13.96
N SER A 352 10.96 3.22 12.98
CA SER A 352 11.26 3.01 11.56
C SER A 352 11.41 4.32 10.77
N VAL A 353 12.07 4.20 9.60
CA VAL A 353 11.99 5.23 8.56
C VAL A 353 10.98 4.78 7.52
N VAL A 354 9.98 5.59 7.27
CA VAL A 354 8.97 5.36 6.23
C VAL A 354 9.23 6.30 5.05
N ILE A 355 9.54 5.72 3.90
CA ILE A 355 9.67 6.44 2.63
C ILE A 355 8.32 6.36 1.93
N LEU A 356 7.67 7.50 1.72
CA LEU A 356 6.47 7.63 0.89
C LEU A 356 6.86 8.12 -0.50
N ASP A 357 6.91 7.20 -1.46
CA ASP A 357 7.26 7.56 -2.85
C ASP A 357 6.05 8.08 -3.61
N GLU A 358 6.30 9.04 -4.52
CA GLU A 358 5.28 9.74 -5.31
C GLU A 358 4.12 10.26 -4.42
N VAL A 359 4.46 10.97 -3.35
CA VAL A 359 3.54 11.41 -2.30
C VAL A 359 2.35 12.26 -2.81
N GLN A 360 2.48 12.89 -3.98
CA GLN A 360 1.39 13.62 -4.63
C GLN A 360 0.20 12.73 -5.05
N THR A 361 0.38 11.40 -5.03
CA THR A 361 -0.69 10.44 -5.36
C THR A 361 -1.59 10.10 -4.17
N LEU A 362 -1.32 10.65 -2.98
CA LEU A 362 -2.18 10.47 -1.82
C LEU A 362 -3.59 10.99 -2.11
N PRO A 363 -4.64 10.20 -1.82
CA PRO A 363 -6.01 10.58 -2.16
C PRO A 363 -6.47 11.77 -1.34
N MET A 364 -6.88 12.85 -2.01
CA MET A 364 -7.34 14.08 -1.36
C MET A 364 -8.53 13.87 -0.44
N ASN A 365 -9.38 12.87 -0.72
CA ASN A 365 -10.57 12.54 0.08
C ASN A 365 -10.25 12.09 1.51
N TYR A 366 -9.03 11.61 1.75
CA TYR A 366 -8.53 11.14 3.03
C TYR A 366 -7.24 11.87 3.46
N LEU A 367 -6.89 12.98 2.80
CA LEU A 367 -5.59 13.61 3.01
C LEU A 367 -5.41 14.10 4.45
N GLN A 368 -6.47 14.64 5.10
CA GLN A 368 -6.37 15.11 6.48
C GLN A 368 -6.17 13.97 7.48
N PRO A 369 -7.00 12.89 7.52
CA PRO A 369 -6.77 11.78 8.44
C PRO A 369 -5.43 11.06 8.17
N VAL A 370 -4.98 10.97 6.92
CA VAL A 370 -3.65 10.43 6.59
C VAL A 370 -2.54 11.29 7.21
N VAL A 371 -2.56 12.60 7.00
CA VAL A 371 -1.55 13.52 7.56
C VAL A 371 -1.56 13.53 9.08
N ASP A 372 -2.74 13.51 9.70
CA ASP A 372 -2.87 13.41 11.16
C ASP A 372 -2.29 12.10 11.69
N SER A 373 -2.46 10.98 10.96
CA SER A 373 -1.82 9.69 11.28
C SER A 373 -0.31 9.78 11.23
N LEU A 374 0.26 10.40 10.17
CA LEU A 374 1.71 10.59 10.06
C LEU A 374 2.26 11.39 11.26
N LYS A 375 1.56 12.45 11.67
CA LYS A 375 1.94 13.26 12.86
C LYS A 375 1.90 12.41 14.13
N THR A 376 0.89 11.59 14.32
CA THR A 376 0.78 10.70 15.48
C THR A 376 1.90 9.66 15.51
N TYR A 377 2.19 9.01 14.37
CA TYR A 377 3.26 8.01 14.28
C TYR A 377 4.65 8.61 14.51
N HIS A 378 4.90 9.81 13.99
CA HIS A 378 6.13 10.55 14.31
C HIS A 378 6.24 10.85 15.80
N LYS A 379 5.20 11.42 16.39
CA LYS A 379 5.17 11.93 17.76
C LYS A 379 5.23 10.83 18.82
N LEU A 380 4.49 9.72 18.65
CA LEU A 380 4.32 8.67 19.65
C LEU A 380 5.21 7.46 19.41
N PHE A 381 5.57 7.17 18.16
CA PHE A 381 6.16 5.89 17.79
C PHE A 381 7.55 6.03 17.13
N ASN A 382 8.17 7.20 17.26
CA ASN A 382 9.55 7.42 16.85
C ASN A 382 9.79 7.13 15.34
N VAL A 383 8.84 7.52 14.48
CA VAL A 383 8.90 7.30 13.05
C VAL A 383 9.41 8.55 12.34
N SER A 384 10.40 8.39 11.46
CA SER A 384 10.81 9.42 10.50
C SER A 384 10.11 9.19 9.17
N PHE A 385 9.63 10.25 8.53
CA PHE A 385 9.00 10.19 7.22
C PHE A 385 9.84 10.90 6.18
N LEU A 386 10.08 10.24 5.05
CA LEU A 386 10.70 10.83 3.88
C LEU A 386 9.72 10.85 2.71
N PHE A 387 9.32 12.04 2.29
CA PHE A 387 8.48 12.26 1.11
C PHE A 387 9.34 12.37 -0.13
N THR A 388 9.22 11.40 -1.05
CA THR A 388 9.98 11.45 -2.30
C THR A 388 9.05 11.73 -3.47
N THR A 389 9.45 12.68 -4.33
CA THR A 389 8.66 13.09 -5.49
C THR A 389 9.49 13.90 -6.48
N ALA A 390 9.04 13.95 -7.74
CA ALA A 390 9.52 14.94 -8.71
C ALA A 390 8.74 16.26 -8.62
N SER A 391 7.51 16.23 -8.06
CA SER A 391 6.58 17.36 -7.98
C SER A 391 5.93 17.41 -6.59
N GLN A 392 6.50 18.22 -5.70
CA GLN A 392 6.11 18.23 -4.29
C GLN A 392 4.72 18.83 -4.06
N PRO A 393 3.76 18.07 -3.48
CA PRO A 393 2.49 18.62 -3.03
C PRO A 393 2.70 19.47 -1.77
N VAL A 394 1.77 20.38 -1.50
CA VAL A 394 1.81 21.18 -0.28
C VAL A 394 1.24 20.35 0.87
N LEU A 395 2.13 19.73 1.65
CA LEU A 395 1.77 18.95 2.85
C LEU A 395 2.02 19.71 4.15
N SER A 396 2.60 20.92 4.08
CA SER A 396 2.94 21.73 5.25
C SER A 396 2.06 22.98 5.38
N GLY A 397 1.87 23.41 6.62
CA GLY A 397 1.15 24.62 6.96
C GLY A 397 -0.37 24.50 6.88
N LEU A 398 -1.03 25.64 6.97
CA LEU A 398 -2.48 25.76 6.85
C LEU A 398 -2.83 26.21 5.43
N ILE A 399 -3.71 25.48 4.76
CA ILE A 399 -4.28 25.91 3.48
C ILE A 399 -5.78 26.14 3.71
N GLU A 400 -6.17 27.40 3.65
CA GLU A 400 -7.57 27.79 3.73
C GLU A 400 -8.23 27.50 2.38
N GLY A 401 -9.29 26.70 2.41
CA GLY A 401 -10.12 26.42 1.25
C GLY A 401 -11.16 27.49 0.98
N CYS A 402 -11.96 27.32 -0.07
CA CYS A 402 -13.15 28.15 -0.33
C CYS A 402 -14.18 28.07 0.82
N ASN A 403 -14.13 26.99 1.59
CA ASN A 403 -14.90 26.80 2.80
C ASN A 403 -13.94 26.81 4.02
N PRO A 404 -14.09 27.74 4.99
CA PRO A 404 -13.24 27.78 6.18
C PRO A 404 -13.28 26.51 7.03
N LYS A 405 -14.39 25.75 6.96
CA LYS A 405 -14.52 24.43 7.65
C LYS A 405 -13.72 23.31 6.98
N ALA A 406 -13.29 23.53 5.74
CA ALA A 406 -12.53 22.58 4.94
C ALA A 406 -11.03 22.92 4.84
N ALA A 407 -10.50 23.72 5.78
CA ALA A 407 -9.09 24.04 5.80
C ALA A 407 -8.23 22.78 6.00
N PHE A 408 -7.24 22.58 5.14
CA PHE A 408 -6.25 21.52 5.31
C PHE A 408 -5.19 21.95 6.31
N LYS A 409 -4.99 21.13 7.35
CA LYS A 409 -3.98 21.35 8.38
C LYS A 409 -2.81 20.39 8.15
N GLY A 410 -1.82 20.86 7.42
CA GLY A 410 -0.63 20.11 7.08
C GLY A 410 0.31 19.85 8.27
N ILE A 411 1.50 19.36 7.96
CA ILE A 411 2.61 19.14 8.88
C ILE A 411 3.25 20.50 9.18
N ASP A 412 3.65 20.76 10.44
CA ASP A 412 4.19 22.04 10.84
C ASP A 412 5.52 22.37 10.14
N HIS A 413 6.41 21.37 10.04
CA HIS A 413 7.72 21.53 9.43
C HIS A 413 8.12 20.26 8.65
N ILE A 414 8.53 20.44 7.39
CA ILE A 414 9.12 19.42 6.54
C ILE A 414 10.47 19.95 6.07
N THR A 415 11.55 19.23 6.35
CA THR A 415 12.90 19.61 5.95
C THR A 415 13.21 19.11 4.55
N GLU A 416 13.44 20.00 3.59
CA GLU A 416 13.91 19.60 2.25
C GLU A 416 15.39 19.21 2.32
N ILE A 417 15.72 18.01 1.83
CA ILE A 417 17.09 17.48 1.83
C ILE A 417 17.96 18.21 0.79
N ILE A 418 17.38 18.51 -0.36
CA ILE A 418 18.09 19.18 -1.46
C ILE A 418 17.84 20.67 -1.41
N PRO A 419 18.86 21.49 -1.08
CA PRO A 419 18.69 22.93 -1.01
C PRO A 419 18.40 23.52 -2.40
N PRO A 420 17.61 24.61 -2.48
CA PRO A 420 17.21 25.25 -3.75
C PRO A 420 18.39 25.69 -4.62
N GLU A 421 19.53 25.98 -4.02
CA GLU A 421 20.76 26.43 -4.69
C GLU A 421 21.33 25.35 -5.63
N PHE A 422 20.96 24.10 -5.46
CA PHE A 422 21.36 23.01 -6.38
C PHE A 422 20.74 23.17 -7.76
N ASN A 423 19.64 23.91 -7.84
CA ASN A 423 18.92 24.21 -9.09
C ASN A 423 18.71 22.99 -10.00
N LEU A 424 18.29 21.85 -9.40
CA LEU A 424 18.18 20.56 -10.09
C LEU A 424 17.19 20.60 -11.25
N HIS A 425 16.12 21.39 -11.13
CA HIS A 425 15.07 21.46 -12.14
C HIS A 425 15.58 22.06 -13.46
N ASP A 426 16.45 23.05 -13.40
CA ASP A 426 17.06 23.61 -14.61
C ASP A 426 18.19 22.72 -15.15
N LYS A 427 19.06 22.22 -14.26
CA LYS A 427 20.18 21.36 -14.66
C LYS A 427 19.74 20.01 -15.28
N LEU A 428 18.59 19.48 -14.86
CA LEU A 428 18.03 18.23 -15.38
C LEU A 428 16.91 18.48 -16.41
N ARG A 429 16.71 19.71 -16.85
CA ARG A 429 15.70 20.05 -17.85
C ARG A 429 16.06 19.46 -19.22
N ARG A 430 15.23 18.55 -19.69
CA ARG A 430 15.39 17.85 -20.97
C ARG A 430 14.19 18.00 -21.88
N VAL A 431 13.13 18.63 -21.35
CA VAL A 431 11.85 18.70 -22.01
C VAL A 431 11.27 20.11 -21.87
N LYS A 432 10.61 20.56 -22.93
CA LYS A 432 9.73 21.73 -22.92
C LYS A 432 8.29 21.27 -23.13
N LEU A 433 7.34 22.01 -22.54
CA LEU A 433 5.91 21.82 -22.80
C LEU A 433 5.44 22.69 -23.96
N SER A 434 4.64 22.11 -24.84
CA SER A 434 3.88 22.83 -25.86
C SER A 434 2.41 22.56 -25.57
N ILE A 435 1.70 23.56 -25.04
CA ILE A 435 0.32 23.41 -24.59
C ILE A 435 -0.61 24.02 -25.63
N ASN A 436 -1.55 23.21 -26.15
CA ASN A 436 -2.64 23.69 -27.00
C ASN A 436 -3.97 23.20 -26.39
N ASN A 437 -4.81 24.13 -26.00
CA ASN A 437 -6.13 23.88 -25.41
C ASN A 437 -7.27 23.91 -26.45
N GLU A 438 -6.97 24.00 -27.76
CA GLU A 438 -7.98 23.84 -28.81
C GLU A 438 -8.44 22.40 -28.90
N GLY A 439 -9.75 22.18 -28.88
CA GLY A 439 -10.34 20.84 -28.98
C GLY A 439 -10.08 20.20 -30.35
N ARG A 440 -9.46 19.02 -30.37
CA ARG A 440 -9.12 18.23 -31.56
C ARG A 440 -9.98 16.98 -31.66
N THR A 441 -10.24 16.57 -32.88
CA THR A 441 -10.86 15.27 -33.15
C THR A 441 -9.84 14.13 -32.97
N TYR A 442 -10.33 12.89 -32.85
CA TYR A 442 -9.44 11.73 -32.79
C TYR A 442 -8.60 11.57 -34.07
N ASP A 443 -9.17 11.90 -35.24
CA ASP A 443 -8.48 11.78 -36.53
C ASP A 443 -7.31 12.78 -36.62
N GLU A 444 -7.51 14.03 -36.20
CA GLU A 444 -6.43 15.03 -36.13
C GLU A 444 -5.31 14.60 -35.18
N VAL A 445 -5.67 14.07 -33.99
CA VAL A 445 -4.65 13.58 -33.04
C VAL A 445 -3.92 12.37 -33.63
N ALA A 446 -4.61 11.42 -34.25
CA ALA A 446 -3.99 10.26 -34.89
C ALA A 446 -3.06 10.67 -36.04
N GLU A 447 -3.41 11.68 -36.83
CA GLU A 447 -2.54 12.25 -37.85
C GLU A 447 -1.29 12.87 -37.25
N MET A 448 -1.42 13.63 -36.15
CA MET A 448 -0.28 14.23 -35.45
C MET A 448 0.67 13.15 -34.92
N LEU A 449 0.16 12.07 -34.31
CA LEU A 449 0.95 10.96 -33.82
C LEU A 449 1.66 10.22 -34.95
N SER A 450 1.00 10.07 -36.09
CA SER A 450 1.54 9.35 -37.27
C SER A 450 2.74 10.03 -37.91
N LYS A 451 2.92 11.35 -37.67
CA LYS A 451 4.12 12.11 -38.13
C LYS A 451 5.40 11.70 -37.42
N HIS A 452 5.31 10.98 -36.30
CA HIS A 452 6.45 10.56 -35.50
C HIS A 452 6.74 9.07 -35.68
N LYS A 453 8.02 8.71 -35.78
CA LYS A 453 8.44 7.29 -35.79
C LYS A 453 8.29 6.65 -34.41
N ARG A 454 8.73 7.35 -33.35
CA ARG A 454 8.62 6.88 -31.96
C ARG A 454 7.85 7.92 -31.14
N VAL A 455 6.66 7.55 -30.68
CA VAL A 455 5.77 8.46 -29.94
C VAL A 455 4.96 7.71 -28.89
N LEU A 456 4.78 8.37 -27.74
CA LEU A 456 3.87 7.96 -26.69
C LEU A 456 2.73 8.98 -26.60
N CYS A 457 1.48 8.51 -26.64
CA CYS A 457 0.30 9.30 -26.37
C CYS A 457 -0.39 8.79 -25.09
N ILE A 458 -0.60 9.68 -24.13
CA ILE A 458 -1.28 9.36 -22.87
C ILE A 458 -2.62 10.11 -22.81
N VAL A 459 -3.69 9.36 -22.61
CA VAL A 459 -5.07 9.88 -22.55
C VAL A 459 -5.75 9.54 -21.22
N ASN A 460 -6.90 10.20 -20.97
CA ASN A 460 -7.56 10.13 -19.66
C ASN A 460 -8.52 8.97 -19.53
N THR A 461 -9.11 8.46 -20.63
CA THR A 461 -10.10 7.41 -20.57
C THR A 461 -9.69 6.17 -21.39
N ARG A 462 -10.23 5.02 -21.00
CA ARG A 462 -10.06 3.76 -21.73
C ARG A 462 -10.68 3.85 -23.14
N ARG A 463 -11.76 4.63 -23.28
CA ARG A 463 -12.42 4.88 -24.56
C ARG A 463 -11.51 5.68 -25.49
N ASP A 464 -10.94 6.80 -25.02
CA ASP A 464 -10.06 7.65 -25.84
C ASP A 464 -8.82 6.85 -26.30
N ALA A 465 -8.27 6.01 -25.42
CA ALA A 465 -7.14 5.15 -25.78
C ALA A 465 -7.50 4.17 -26.91
N ARG A 466 -8.65 3.54 -26.85
CA ARG A 466 -9.13 2.60 -27.87
C ARG A 466 -9.42 3.31 -29.19
N GLU A 467 -10.12 4.45 -29.15
CA GLU A 467 -10.50 5.22 -30.34
C GLU A 467 -9.28 5.76 -31.09
N LEU A 468 -8.28 6.26 -30.39
CA LEU A 468 -7.03 6.69 -31.00
C LEU A 468 -6.21 5.52 -31.56
N TYR A 469 -6.11 4.41 -30.80
CA TYR A 469 -5.41 3.22 -31.27
C TYR A 469 -5.99 2.68 -32.58
N ALA A 470 -7.32 2.64 -32.70
CA ALA A 470 -8.02 2.15 -33.89
C ALA A 470 -7.76 3.01 -35.14
N ARG A 471 -7.40 4.30 -34.98
CA ARG A 471 -7.14 5.25 -36.08
C ARG A 471 -5.66 5.33 -36.47
N LEU A 472 -4.78 4.78 -35.65
CA LEU A 472 -3.35 4.78 -35.99
C LEU A 472 -3.02 3.76 -37.07
N PRO A 473 -2.10 4.10 -38.00
CA PRO A 473 -1.56 3.12 -38.95
C PRO A 473 -0.91 1.95 -38.19
N GLN A 474 -1.27 0.73 -38.57
CA GLN A 474 -0.74 -0.49 -37.98
C GLN A 474 0.61 -0.88 -38.64
N GLU A 475 1.53 0.07 -38.62
CA GLU A 475 2.90 -0.07 -39.13
C GLU A 475 3.89 -0.24 -37.97
N GLY A 476 4.82 -1.15 -38.08
CA GLY A 476 5.80 -1.41 -37.04
C GLY A 476 5.13 -1.91 -35.75
N ILE A 477 5.52 -1.33 -34.62
CA ILE A 477 4.98 -1.65 -33.30
C ILE A 477 3.97 -0.57 -32.91
N THR A 478 2.68 -0.83 -33.12
CA THR A 478 1.57 0.03 -32.65
C THR A 478 0.89 -0.67 -31.47
N LEU A 479 0.90 -0.06 -30.28
CA LEU A 479 0.42 -0.68 -29.03
C LEU A 479 -0.64 0.17 -28.34
N HIS A 480 -1.59 -0.54 -27.73
CA HIS A 480 -2.55 0.01 -26.79
C HIS A 480 -2.25 -0.50 -25.36
N LEU A 481 -2.40 0.36 -24.36
CA LEU A 481 -2.24 -0.01 -22.95
C LEU A 481 -3.31 0.64 -22.09
N SER A 482 -4.16 -0.19 -21.48
CA SER A 482 -5.17 0.27 -20.53
C SER A 482 -5.54 -0.82 -19.52
N LYS A 483 -6.28 -0.44 -18.47
CA LYS A 483 -6.81 -1.40 -17.48
C LYS A 483 -7.91 -2.33 -18.03
N MET A 484 -8.21 -2.29 -19.32
CA MET A 484 -9.02 -3.33 -20.01
C MET A 484 -8.17 -4.57 -20.34
N MET A 485 -6.87 -4.46 -20.26
CA MET A 485 -5.94 -5.59 -20.33
C MET A 485 -5.69 -6.12 -18.92
N CYS A 486 -5.64 -7.45 -18.76
CA CYS A 486 -5.29 -8.05 -17.49
C CYS A 486 -3.80 -7.82 -17.13
N PRO A 487 -3.42 -7.88 -15.86
CA PRO A 487 -2.03 -7.61 -15.42
C PRO A 487 -0.97 -8.42 -16.17
N ALA A 488 -1.21 -9.70 -16.46
CA ALA A 488 -0.29 -10.54 -17.22
C ALA A 488 -0.07 -10.02 -18.64
N HIS A 489 -1.13 -9.58 -19.31
CA HIS A 489 -1.06 -9.02 -20.65
C HIS A 489 -0.32 -7.67 -20.68
N ILE A 490 -0.60 -6.79 -19.70
CA ILE A 490 0.11 -5.51 -19.55
C ILE A 490 1.61 -5.76 -19.37
N SER A 491 2.01 -6.69 -18.49
CA SER A 491 3.42 -7.02 -18.25
C SER A 491 4.12 -7.51 -19.52
N GLU A 492 3.49 -8.44 -20.26
CA GLU A 492 4.04 -8.96 -21.52
C GLU A 492 4.21 -7.83 -22.55
N THR A 493 3.22 -6.95 -22.67
CA THR A 493 3.27 -5.83 -23.62
C THR A 493 4.35 -4.81 -23.25
N LEU A 494 4.50 -4.50 -21.95
CA LEU A 494 5.55 -3.60 -21.47
C LEU A 494 6.96 -4.17 -21.65
N GLU A 495 7.16 -5.47 -21.49
CA GLU A 495 8.45 -6.12 -21.75
C GLU A 495 8.82 -6.06 -23.23
N LYS A 496 7.86 -6.34 -24.13
CA LYS A 496 8.06 -6.19 -25.58
C LYS A 496 8.42 -4.75 -25.94
N LEU A 497 7.70 -3.79 -25.37
CA LEU A 497 7.96 -2.37 -25.62
C LEU A 497 9.34 -1.93 -25.12
N LYS A 498 9.72 -2.32 -23.90
CA LYS A 498 11.05 -2.01 -23.35
C LYS A 498 12.17 -2.56 -24.18
N LYS A 499 12.01 -3.78 -24.71
CA LYS A 499 12.98 -4.40 -25.61
C LYS A 499 13.09 -3.63 -26.92
N ALA A 500 11.95 -3.33 -27.56
CA ALA A 500 11.91 -2.59 -28.82
C ALA A 500 12.48 -1.16 -28.71
N LEU A 501 12.28 -0.48 -27.58
CA LEU A 501 12.83 0.86 -27.36
C LEU A 501 14.35 0.87 -27.15
N LYS A 502 14.92 -0.23 -26.63
CA LYS A 502 16.38 -0.38 -26.44
C LYS A 502 17.11 -0.71 -27.74
N ASP A 503 16.43 -1.41 -28.65
CA ASP A 503 17.00 -1.74 -29.95
C ASP A 503 17.11 -0.46 -30.79
N ASP A 504 18.33 -0.13 -31.25
CA ASP A 504 18.59 1.08 -32.05
C ASP A 504 18.18 0.88 -33.52
N THR A 505 17.08 0.18 -33.72
CA THR A 505 16.44 -0.01 -35.01
C THR A 505 15.64 1.23 -35.42
N ASN A 506 15.58 1.51 -36.68
CA ASN A 506 14.77 2.62 -37.22
C ASN A 506 13.26 2.28 -37.25
N GLU A 507 12.82 1.37 -36.36
CA GLU A 507 11.47 0.84 -36.31
C GLU A 507 10.48 1.89 -35.80
N VAL A 508 9.29 1.87 -36.42
CA VAL A 508 8.17 2.71 -35.99
C VAL A 508 7.58 2.13 -34.70
N ILE A 509 7.51 2.93 -33.62
CA ILE A 509 6.93 2.55 -32.34
C ILE A 509 5.92 3.62 -31.91
N ARG A 510 4.63 3.30 -31.97
CA ARG A 510 3.54 4.19 -31.53
C ARG A 510 2.78 3.54 -30.39
N VAL A 511 2.64 4.25 -29.31
CA VAL A 511 1.94 3.75 -28.10
C VAL A 511 0.85 4.71 -27.70
N VAL A 512 -0.37 4.21 -27.56
CA VAL A 512 -1.48 4.92 -26.92
C VAL A 512 -1.81 4.25 -25.61
N SER A 513 -1.77 5.01 -24.53
CA SER A 513 -1.99 4.48 -23.17
C SER A 513 -2.89 5.39 -22.36
N THR A 514 -3.57 4.82 -21.37
CA THR A 514 -4.13 5.59 -20.26
C THR A 514 -3.00 5.97 -19.29
N GLN A 515 -3.31 6.60 -18.15
CA GLN A 515 -2.33 7.02 -17.13
C GLN A 515 -1.44 5.87 -16.58
N LEU A 516 -1.69 4.65 -16.99
CA LEU A 516 -0.96 3.45 -16.58
C LEU A 516 0.57 3.57 -16.77
N ILE A 517 1.02 4.37 -17.73
CA ILE A 517 2.45 4.58 -18.03
C ILE A 517 3.02 5.83 -17.34
N GLU A 518 2.21 6.74 -16.82
CA GLU A 518 2.70 7.99 -16.22
C GLU A 518 3.65 7.75 -15.07
N ALA A 519 3.37 6.76 -14.25
CA ALA A 519 4.23 6.38 -13.15
C ALA A 519 4.64 4.91 -13.23
N GLY A 520 5.84 4.59 -12.74
CA GLY A 520 6.26 3.22 -12.52
C GLY A 520 6.80 2.43 -13.69
N VAL A 521 6.83 2.99 -14.87
CA VAL A 521 7.39 2.29 -16.03
C VAL A 521 8.61 3.04 -16.54
N ASP A 522 9.73 2.32 -16.73
CA ASP A 522 10.95 2.89 -17.26
C ASP A 522 10.92 2.85 -18.78
N LEU A 523 10.38 3.92 -19.38
CA LEU A 523 10.29 4.12 -20.83
C LEU A 523 10.87 5.47 -21.20
N ASP A 524 11.52 5.52 -22.36
CA ASP A 524 12.09 6.74 -22.94
C ASP A 524 11.63 6.91 -24.39
N PHE A 525 10.88 8.00 -24.63
CA PHE A 525 10.39 8.36 -25.96
C PHE A 525 10.92 9.72 -26.39
N PRO A 526 11.27 9.92 -27.66
CA PRO A 526 11.71 11.24 -28.15
C PRO A 526 10.58 12.27 -28.13
N VAL A 527 9.33 11.85 -28.25
CA VAL A 527 8.14 12.71 -28.27
C VAL A 527 7.02 12.09 -27.44
N VAL A 528 6.38 12.90 -26.62
CA VAL A 528 5.22 12.50 -25.80
C VAL A 528 4.06 13.46 -26.03
N TYR A 529 2.87 12.91 -26.20
CA TYR A 529 1.59 13.62 -26.22
C TYR A 529 0.82 13.29 -24.97
N ARG A 530 0.28 14.30 -24.29
CA ARG A 530 -0.57 14.15 -23.10
C ARG A 530 -1.88 14.89 -23.30
N GLN A 531 -3.00 14.18 -23.21
CA GLN A 531 -4.30 14.84 -23.11
C GLN A 531 -4.31 15.74 -21.88
N GLU A 532 -5.01 16.85 -21.94
CA GLU A 532 -5.14 17.79 -20.83
C GLU A 532 -5.45 17.11 -19.49
N ALA A 533 -4.76 17.53 -18.44
CA ALA A 533 -4.84 16.95 -17.09
C ALA A 533 -4.26 17.94 -16.06
N GLY A 534 -4.20 17.53 -14.80
CA GLY A 534 -3.46 18.27 -13.78
C GLY A 534 -1.97 18.43 -14.10
N LEU A 535 -1.34 19.44 -13.57
CA LEU A 535 0.07 19.74 -13.85
C LEU A 535 1.00 18.60 -13.41
N ASP A 536 0.70 17.96 -12.30
CA ASP A 536 1.43 16.80 -11.77
C ASP A 536 1.45 15.64 -12.78
N SER A 537 0.31 15.31 -13.37
CA SER A 537 0.16 14.29 -14.40
C SER A 537 0.88 14.69 -15.71
N VAL A 538 0.76 15.94 -16.13
CA VAL A 538 1.49 16.48 -17.31
C VAL A 538 3.01 16.34 -17.12
N LEU A 539 3.53 16.67 -15.94
CA LEU A 539 4.97 16.55 -15.66
C LEU A 539 5.44 15.09 -15.53
N GLN A 540 4.59 14.19 -15.03
CA GLN A 540 4.88 12.75 -15.03
C GLN A 540 4.99 12.21 -16.46
N ALA A 541 4.07 12.61 -17.35
CA ALA A 541 4.12 12.27 -18.77
C ALA A 541 5.38 12.86 -19.43
N ALA A 542 5.72 14.11 -19.15
CA ALA A 542 6.95 14.75 -19.60
C ALA A 542 8.21 14.02 -19.13
N GLY A 543 8.17 13.40 -17.95
CA GLY A 543 9.22 12.53 -17.43
C GLY A 543 9.45 11.23 -18.23
N ARG A 544 8.60 10.91 -19.23
CA ARG A 544 8.75 9.81 -20.20
C ARG A 544 9.35 10.30 -21.53
N CYS A 545 9.47 11.62 -21.70
CA CYS A 545 10.04 12.25 -22.87
C CYS A 545 11.54 12.49 -22.62
N ASN A 546 12.42 12.00 -23.53
CA ASN A 546 13.86 12.19 -23.45
C ASN A 546 14.45 11.93 -22.05
N ARG A 547 13.99 10.84 -21.44
CA ARG A 547 14.31 10.49 -20.05
C ARG A 547 15.81 10.29 -19.83
N GLU A 548 16.51 9.75 -20.81
CA GLU A 548 17.96 9.54 -20.76
C GLU A 548 18.77 10.75 -21.23
N GLY A 549 18.12 11.81 -21.74
CA GLY A 549 18.77 13.06 -22.16
C GLY A 549 19.60 12.93 -23.47
N LYS A 550 19.32 11.94 -24.30
CA LYS A 550 20.07 11.66 -25.53
C LYS A 550 19.77 12.63 -26.68
N ASN A 551 18.62 13.30 -26.66
CA ASN A 551 18.08 14.07 -27.79
C ASN A 551 18.09 15.59 -27.59
N GLY A 552 18.97 16.14 -26.76
CA GLY A 552 18.93 17.55 -26.43
C GLY A 552 17.61 17.95 -25.74
N LEU A 553 16.99 19.08 -26.13
CA LEU A 553 15.72 19.52 -25.57
C LEU A 553 14.55 18.98 -26.41
N SER A 554 13.82 18.00 -25.89
CA SER A 554 12.65 17.38 -26.53
C SER A 554 11.35 18.13 -26.18
N THR A 555 10.23 17.77 -26.84
CA THR A 555 8.93 18.44 -26.60
C THR A 555 7.88 17.43 -26.15
N THR A 556 7.20 17.76 -25.04
CA THR A 556 5.95 17.11 -24.67
C THR A 556 4.80 18.02 -25.07
N TYR A 557 3.86 17.48 -25.85
CA TYR A 557 2.68 18.19 -26.33
C TYR A 557 1.49 17.91 -25.41
N VAL A 558 0.86 18.96 -24.92
CA VAL A 558 -0.41 18.88 -24.17
C VAL A 558 -1.54 19.29 -25.13
N PHE A 559 -2.54 18.44 -25.29
CA PHE A 559 -3.64 18.64 -26.20
C PHE A 559 -5.00 18.42 -25.52
N SER A 560 -6.04 19.07 -26.05
CA SER A 560 -7.43 18.85 -25.64
C SER A 560 -8.19 18.10 -26.75
N LEU A 561 -9.08 17.21 -26.36
CA LEU A 561 -10.07 16.63 -27.29
C LEU A 561 -11.26 17.57 -27.44
N ALA A 562 -12.00 17.43 -28.54
CA ALA A 562 -13.20 18.22 -28.81
C ALA A 562 -14.25 18.05 -27.68
N LYS A 563 -15.13 19.04 -27.48
CA LYS A 563 -16.08 19.12 -26.35
C LYS A 563 -17.00 17.90 -26.16
N GLU A 564 -17.14 17.07 -27.18
CA GLU A 564 -17.88 15.79 -27.10
C GLU A 564 -17.18 14.74 -26.18
N HIS A 565 -15.94 15.03 -25.78
CA HIS A 565 -15.07 14.15 -25.00
C HIS A 565 -14.60 14.86 -23.73
N ASP A 566 -15.54 15.37 -22.95
CA ASP A 566 -15.26 16.04 -21.69
C ASP A 566 -14.44 15.17 -20.74
N LEU A 567 -13.55 15.84 -19.99
CA LEU A 567 -12.78 15.20 -18.92
C LEU A 567 -13.72 14.54 -17.89
N PRO A 568 -13.35 13.37 -17.35
CA PRO A 568 -14.08 12.77 -16.25
C PRO A 568 -14.29 13.78 -15.12
N LYS A 569 -15.55 13.90 -14.66
CA LYS A 569 -15.91 14.79 -13.55
C LYS A 569 -15.22 14.36 -12.26
N GLY A 570 -15.09 15.29 -11.31
CA GLY A 570 -14.45 15.06 -10.03
C GLY A 570 -12.98 15.48 -9.99
N ASP A 571 -12.12 14.68 -9.38
CA ASP A 571 -10.73 15.07 -9.09
C ASP A 571 -9.91 15.38 -10.35
N MET A 572 -10.13 14.68 -11.45
CA MET A 572 -9.41 14.92 -12.72
C MET A 572 -9.78 16.28 -13.33
N GLN A 573 -11.07 16.61 -13.34
CA GLN A 573 -11.54 17.92 -13.80
C GLN A 573 -11.05 19.06 -12.87
N ALA A 574 -11.09 18.85 -11.55
CA ALA A 574 -10.58 19.80 -10.56
C ALA A 574 -9.08 20.07 -10.75
N ALA A 575 -8.30 19.02 -11.00
CA ALA A 575 -6.86 19.10 -11.25
C ALA A 575 -6.55 19.87 -12.56
N ASN A 576 -7.30 19.61 -13.65
CA ASN A 576 -7.14 20.35 -14.90
C ASN A 576 -7.52 21.82 -14.72
N ASN A 577 -8.62 22.12 -14.03
CA ASN A 577 -9.04 23.49 -13.74
C ASN A 577 -8.01 24.24 -12.88
N ALA A 578 -7.36 23.56 -11.93
CA ALA A 578 -6.26 24.14 -11.15
C ALA A 578 -5.07 24.50 -12.05
N ARG A 579 -4.70 23.66 -13.01
CA ARG A 579 -3.66 23.91 -14.01
C ARG A 579 -4.03 25.13 -14.90
N LEU A 580 -5.26 25.16 -15.41
CA LEU A 580 -5.75 26.26 -16.27
C LEU A 580 -5.81 27.62 -15.57
N SER A 581 -5.84 27.64 -14.23
CA SER A 581 -5.82 28.86 -13.43
C SER A 581 -4.43 29.43 -13.21
N LEU A 582 -3.38 28.73 -13.62
CA LEU A 582 -2.01 29.23 -13.56
C LEU A 582 -1.75 30.18 -14.71
N SER A 583 -0.89 31.18 -14.48
CA SER A 583 -0.48 32.12 -15.54
C SER A 583 0.36 31.42 -16.61
N ALA A 584 0.11 31.74 -17.86
CA ALA A 584 0.78 31.14 -19.01
C ALA A 584 2.28 31.44 -19.12
N ASP A 585 2.75 32.51 -18.47
CA ASP A 585 4.13 32.93 -18.41
C ASP A 585 4.96 32.20 -17.32
N MET A 586 4.31 31.40 -16.48
CA MET A 586 5.00 30.60 -15.47
C MET A 586 5.86 29.50 -16.11
N ASP A 587 7.03 29.28 -15.52
CA ASP A 587 7.80 28.06 -15.84
C ASP A 587 7.13 26.83 -15.22
N TRP A 588 6.56 25.98 -16.07
CA TRP A 588 5.80 24.79 -15.68
C TRP A 588 6.61 23.77 -14.86
N PHE A 589 7.93 23.77 -15.00
CA PHE A 589 8.82 22.85 -14.27
C PHE A 589 9.32 23.46 -12.94
N ALA A 590 9.11 24.74 -12.69
CA ALA A 590 9.61 25.39 -11.48
C ALA A 590 8.86 24.89 -10.23
N PRO A 591 9.56 24.61 -9.11
CA PRO A 591 8.93 24.20 -7.85
C PRO A 591 7.84 25.17 -7.36
N LYS A 592 8.02 26.47 -7.58
CA LYS A 592 7.03 27.50 -7.23
C LYS A 592 5.71 27.32 -7.99
N THR A 593 5.78 26.93 -9.25
CA THR A 593 4.59 26.67 -10.07
C THR A 593 3.82 25.45 -9.54
N MET A 594 4.53 24.40 -9.15
CA MET A 594 3.91 23.23 -8.51
C MET A 594 3.25 23.58 -7.17
N THR A 595 3.90 24.39 -6.35
CA THR A 595 3.30 24.88 -5.10
C THR A 595 2.02 25.67 -5.37
N SER A 596 2.03 26.57 -6.37
CA SER A 596 0.86 27.36 -6.78
C SER A 596 -0.26 26.46 -7.29
N TYR A 597 0.08 25.45 -8.11
CA TYR A 597 -0.86 24.45 -8.62
C TYR A 597 -1.57 23.68 -7.49
N PHE A 598 -0.82 23.13 -6.55
CA PHE A 598 -1.43 22.38 -5.44
C PHE A 598 -2.26 23.27 -4.52
N LYS A 599 -1.84 24.51 -4.26
CA LYS A 599 -2.67 25.48 -3.54
C LYS A 599 -3.99 25.73 -4.26
N GLN A 600 -3.97 25.96 -5.58
CA GLN A 600 -5.18 26.14 -6.38
C GLN A 600 -6.06 24.90 -6.39
N LEU A 601 -5.47 23.70 -6.42
CA LEU A 601 -6.18 22.44 -6.36
C LEU A 601 -6.87 22.26 -4.99
N TYR A 602 -6.16 22.51 -3.91
CA TYR A 602 -6.67 22.34 -2.55
C TYR A 602 -7.74 23.39 -2.20
N CYS A 603 -7.58 24.63 -2.66
CA CYS A 603 -8.60 25.67 -2.47
C CYS A 603 -9.96 25.32 -3.10
N ARG A 604 -9.98 24.47 -4.14
CA ARG A 604 -11.20 24.01 -4.81
C ARG A 604 -11.84 22.79 -4.16
N LYS A 605 -11.13 22.15 -3.22
CA LYS A 605 -11.63 20.96 -2.54
C LYS A 605 -12.59 21.38 -1.42
N GLU A 606 -13.74 20.74 -1.34
CA GLU A 606 -14.74 21.01 -0.31
C GLU A 606 -14.39 20.38 1.04
N CYS A 607 -13.69 19.24 1.04
CA CYS A 607 -13.30 18.52 2.24
C CYS A 607 -12.10 17.60 1.96
N PHE A 608 -11.20 17.46 2.94
CA PHE A 608 -10.05 16.54 2.94
C PHE A 608 -10.27 15.29 3.81
N ASP A 609 -11.48 15.12 4.30
CA ASP A 609 -11.97 14.00 5.11
C ASP A 609 -13.41 13.69 4.70
N VAL A 610 -13.60 13.26 3.45
CA VAL A 610 -14.91 13.08 2.81
C VAL A 610 -15.77 12.03 3.52
N LYS A 611 -15.14 11.04 4.15
CA LYS A 611 -15.82 9.97 4.91
C LYS A 611 -15.93 10.28 6.39
N ASP A 612 -15.57 11.49 6.79
CA ASP A 612 -15.67 11.99 8.17
C ASP A 612 -14.99 11.06 9.20
N MET A 613 -13.76 10.64 8.91
CA MET A 613 -12.95 9.81 9.80
C MET A 613 -12.79 10.46 11.19
N LYS A 614 -12.79 11.79 11.24
CA LYS A 614 -12.71 12.55 12.49
C LYS A 614 -13.91 12.28 13.40
N HIS A 615 -15.10 12.17 12.84
CA HIS A 615 -16.30 11.84 13.58
C HIS A 615 -16.17 10.47 14.26
N TYR A 616 -15.71 9.47 13.53
CA TYR A 616 -15.57 8.12 14.07
C TYR A 616 -14.43 7.94 15.06
N LEU A 617 -13.33 8.72 14.92
CA LEU A 617 -12.06 8.37 15.56
C LEU A 617 -11.53 9.39 16.57
N TYR A 618 -11.94 10.68 16.51
CA TYR A 618 -11.28 11.72 17.31
C TYR A 618 -11.96 12.01 18.65
N ASN A 619 -13.09 11.37 18.94
CA ASN A 619 -13.66 11.39 20.29
C ASN A 619 -13.18 10.16 21.07
N PRO A 620 -12.26 10.29 22.06
CA PRO A 620 -11.74 9.14 22.79
C PRO A 620 -12.77 8.31 23.53
N LYS A 621 -13.94 8.88 23.81
CA LYS A 621 -15.04 8.19 24.51
C LYS A 621 -15.95 7.39 23.58
N GLU A 622 -15.89 7.63 22.28
CA GLU A 622 -16.86 7.14 21.29
C GLU A 622 -16.13 6.69 19.99
N ILE A 623 -15.01 6.00 20.15
CA ILE A 623 -14.25 5.53 18.96
C ILE A 623 -14.98 4.37 18.29
N CYS A 624 -15.31 4.55 17.01
CA CYS A 624 -15.94 3.55 16.16
C CYS A 624 -14.89 2.88 15.26
N PHE A 625 -14.20 1.86 15.78
CA PHE A 625 -13.10 1.22 15.07
C PHE A 625 -13.55 0.40 13.86
N ALA A 626 -14.64 -0.38 13.99
CA ALA A 626 -15.15 -1.24 12.94
C ALA A 626 -15.76 -0.42 11.80
N THR A 627 -16.56 0.58 12.14
CA THR A 627 -17.16 1.50 11.16
C THR A 627 -16.09 2.29 10.42
N ALA A 628 -15.11 2.87 11.13
CA ALA A 628 -14.02 3.61 10.50
C ALA A 628 -13.17 2.73 9.55
N ALA A 629 -12.89 1.49 9.95
CA ALA A 629 -12.14 0.55 9.10
C ALA A 629 -12.90 0.18 7.81
N LYS A 630 -14.22 0.10 7.87
CA LYS A 630 -15.06 -0.15 6.70
C LYS A 630 -15.13 1.05 5.75
N GLU A 631 -15.20 2.26 6.30
CA GLU A 631 -15.30 3.50 5.51
C GLU A 631 -13.94 3.97 4.96
N PHE A 632 -12.82 3.63 5.62
CA PHE A 632 -11.49 4.00 5.16
C PHE A 632 -11.02 3.05 4.06
N GLN A 633 -11.30 3.39 2.83
CA GLN A 633 -10.87 2.66 1.64
C GLN A 633 -10.12 3.62 0.70
N MET A 634 -8.80 3.51 0.64
CA MET A 634 -7.97 4.38 -0.21
C MET A 634 -8.25 4.19 -1.70
N ILE A 635 -8.64 3.00 -2.10
CA ILE A 635 -9.12 2.70 -3.44
C ILE A 635 -10.59 2.31 -3.29
N GLU A 636 -11.48 3.14 -3.80
CA GLU A 636 -12.90 2.78 -3.92
C GLU A 636 -13.01 1.65 -4.95
N ASP A 637 -13.21 0.43 -4.48
CA ASP A 637 -13.45 -0.72 -5.35
C ASP A 637 -14.91 -0.71 -5.81
N ASN A 638 -15.20 0.19 -6.76
CA ASN A 638 -16.51 0.30 -7.40
C ASN A 638 -16.66 -0.68 -8.58
N GLY A 639 -15.67 -1.51 -8.83
CA GLY A 639 -15.60 -2.44 -9.95
C GLY A 639 -15.84 -3.90 -9.55
N ILE A 640 -16.05 -4.72 -10.55
CA ILE A 640 -16.19 -6.17 -10.44
C ILE A 640 -15.02 -6.81 -11.19
N ASN A 641 -14.33 -7.72 -10.53
CA ASN A 641 -13.23 -8.46 -11.13
C ASN A 641 -13.76 -9.61 -11.98
N VAL A 642 -13.38 -9.65 -13.25
CA VAL A 642 -13.78 -10.68 -14.20
C VAL A 642 -12.55 -11.40 -14.73
N VAL A 643 -12.52 -12.72 -14.63
CA VAL A 643 -11.43 -13.55 -15.19
C VAL A 643 -11.58 -13.58 -16.71
N VAL A 644 -10.49 -13.27 -17.41
CA VAL A 644 -10.45 -13.23 -18.88
C VAL A 644 -9.62 -14.36 -19.47
N CYS A 645 -9.95 -14.78 -20.69
CA CYS A 645 -9.24 -15.84 -21.42
C CYS A 645 -7.92 -15.31 -22.01
N TRP A 646 -6.85 -15.33 -21.23
CA TRP A 646 -5.48 -14.97 -21.65
C TRP A 646 -4.49 -16.06 -21.25
N ARG A 647 -3.68 -16.55 -22.19
CA ARG A 647 -2.64 -17.58 -21.95
C ARG A 647 -3.19 -18.77 -21.12
N ASN A 648 -2.61 -19.03 -19.95
CA ASN A 648 -2.92 -20.18 -19.10
C ASN A 648 -4.10 -19.96 -18.14
N SER A 649 -4.85 -18.86 -18.29
CA SER A 649 -5.96 -18.53 -17.39
C SER A 649 -7.05 -19.63 -17.38
N PHE A 650 -7.30 -20.25 -18.53
CA PHE A 650 -8.30 -21.32 -18.66
C PHE A 650 -7.94 -22.57 -17.85
N GLU A 651 -6.67 -22.99 -17.90
CA GLU A 651 -6.17 -24.16 -17.13
C GLU A 651 -6.26 -23.90 -15.62
N LEU A 652 -5.88 -22.68 -15.18
CA LEU A 652 -6.00 -22.29 -13.77
C LEU A 652 -7.45 -22.25 -13.30
N MET A 653 -8.35 -21.80 -14.15
CA MET A 653 -9.78 -21.76 -13.86
C MET A 653 -10.36 -23.19 -13.75
N GLN A 654 -10.00 -24.10 -14.65
CA GLN A 654 -10.39 -25.49 -14.54
C GLN A 654 -9.90 -26.12 -13.23
N GLN A 655 -8.64 -25.91 -12.87
CA GLN A 655 -8.10 -26.38 -11.60
C GLN A 655 -8.89 -25.86 -10.39
N LEU A 656 -9.32 -24.59 -10.44
CA LEU A 656 -10.12 -24.00 -9.36
C LEU A 656 -11.52 -24.61 -9.28
N LEU A 657 -12.13 -24.90 -10.42
CA LEU A 657 -13.45 -25.55 -10.46
C LEU A 657 -13.41 -27.01 -9.97
N GLU A 658 -12.33 -27.74 -10.32
CA GLU A 658 -12.15 -29.13 -9.94
C GLU A 658 -11.72 -29.33 -8.47
N LYS A 659 -10.70 -28.56 -8.04
CA LYS A 659 -10.06 -28.72 -6.72
C LYS A 659 -10.64 -27.82 -5.64
N GLY A 660 -11.49 -26.87 -6.01
CA GLY A 660 -12.01 -25.83 -5.12
C GLY A 660 -11.08 -24.62 -5.00
N PRO A 661 -11.55 -23.53 -4.33
CA PRO A 661 -10.76 -22.34 -4.12
C PRO A 661 -9.64 -22.60 -3.12
N SER A 662 -8.41 -22.35 -3.55
CA SER A 662 -7.25 -22.21 -2.66
C SER A 662 -6.66 -20.81 -2.81
N TYR A 663 -6.04 -20.31 -1.75
CA TYR A 663 -5.37 -19.01 -1.76
C TYR A 663 -4.40 -18.88 -2.94
N ILE A 664 -3.61 -19.92 -3.21
CA ILE A 664 -2.62 -19.94 -4.30
C ILE A 664 -3.30 -19.85 -5.67
N LEU A 665 -4.37 -20.61 -5.92
CA LEU A 665 -5.08 -20.57 -7.19
C LEU A 665 -5.78 -19.26 -7.45
N ILE A 666 -6.44 -18.68 -6.43
CA ILE A 666 -7.07 -17.35 -6.54
C ILE A 666 -6.02 -16.29 -6.84
N LYS A 667 -4.86 -16.37 -6.16
CA LYS A 667 -3.75 -15.44 -6.38
C LYS A 667 -3.13 -15.59 -7.78
N LYS A 668 -3.02 -16.79 -8.32
CA LYS A 668 -2.61 -17.00 -9.72
C LYS A 668 -3.63 -16.44 -10.72
N LEU A 669 -4.91 -16.64 -10.46
CA LEU A 669 -5.99 -16.13 -11.30
C LEU A 669 -6.09 -14.61 -11.27
N SER A 670 -5.71 -13.92 -10.19
CA SER A 670 -5.76 -12.46 -10.10
C SER A 670 -4.95 -11.76 -11.19
N LYS A 671 -3.89 -12.38 -11.71
CA LYS A 671 -3.11 -11.88 -12.86
C LYS A 671 -3.89 -11.83 -14.17
N TYR A 672 -4.99 -12.58 -14.25
CA TYR A 672 -5.86 -12.69 -15.41
C TYR A 672 -7.24 -12.06 -15.19
N MET A 673 -7.38 -11.23 -14.14
CA MET A 673 -8.60 -10.50 -13.85
C MET A 673 -8.54 -9.08 -14.41
N VAL A 674 -9.66 -8.65 -14.97
CA VAL A 674 -9.90 -7.26 -15.38
C VAL A 674 -10.97 -6.67 -14.47
N ASN A 675 -10.68 -5.52 -13.88
CA ASN A 675 -11.64 -4.78 -13.06
C ASN A 675 -12.47 -3.87 -13.96
N ILE A 676 -13.78 -4.07 -13.99
CA ILE A 676 -14.73 -3.29 -14.78
C ILE A 676 -15.81 -2.67 -13.89
N ASN A 677 -16.32 -1.51 -14.28
CA ASN A 677 -17.38 -0.85 -13.53
C ASN A 677 -18.69 -1.66 -13.57
N LYS A 678 -19.59 -1.38 -12.63
CA LYS A 678 -20.85 -2.11 -12.48
C LYS A 678 -21.76 -2.01 -13.72
N THR A 679 -21.68 -0.91 -14.46
CA THR A 679 -22.49 -0.70 -15.68
C THR A 679 -21.99 -1.61 -16.80
N ASP A 680 -20.68 -1.62 -17.04
CA ASP A 680 -20.05 -2.48 -18.04
C ASP A 680 -20.25 -3.96 -17.69
N PHE A 681 -20.09 -4.31 -16.40
CA PHE A 681 -20.34 -5.66 -15.92
C PHE A 681 -21.77 -6.11 -16.17
N LYS A 682 -22.76 -5.30 -15.82
CA LYS A 682 -24.17 -5.58 -16.08
C LYS A 682 -24.43 -5.79 -17.57
N SER A 683 -23.88 -4.94 -18.42
CA SER A 683 -23.99 -5.08 -19.88
C SER A 683 -23.44 -6.42 -20.37
N LEU A 684 -22.26 -6.85 -19.90
CA LEU A 684 -21.65 -8.14 -20.27
C LEU A 684 -22.45 -9.33 -19.74
N LEU A 685 -23.05 -9.21 -18.55
CA LEU A 685 -23.90 -10.23 -17.95
C LEU A 685 -25.22 -10.37 -18.76
N ASP A 686 -25.89 -9.25 -19.07
CA ASP A 686 -27.13 -9.21 -19.87
C ASP A 686 -26.92 -9.77 -21.29
N MET A 687 -25.71 -9.60 -21.84
CA MET A 687 -25.33 -10.18 -23.13
C MET A 687 -24.96 -11.69 -23.04
N GLY A 688 -24.94 -12.28 -21.83
CA GLY A 688 -24.53 -13.68 -21.63
C GLY A 688 -23.06 -13.95 -21.93
N VAL A 689 -22.20 -12.94 -21.84
CA VAL A 689 -20.76 -13.03 -22.14
C VAL A 689 -19.96 -13.34 -20.89
N VAL A 690 -20.49 -12.97 -19.74
CA VAL A 690 -19.92 -13.24 -18.42
C VAL A 690 -20.87 -14.10 -17.63
N SER A 691 -20.35 -15.11 -16.95
CA SER A 691 -21.13 -15.95 -16.05
C SER A 691 -20.44 -16.10 -14.70
N GLU A 692 -21.22 -16.31 -13.66
CA GLU A 692 -20.72 -16.67 -12.35
C GLU A 692 -20.47 -18.19 -12.27
N LYS A 693 -19.22 -18.60 -12.05
CA LYS A 693 -18.84 -20.03 -11.96
C LYS A 693 -18.85 -20.55 -10.52
N LYS A 694 -18.61 -19.69 -9.57
CA LYS A 694 -18.74 -19.89 -8.11
C LYS A 694 -19.07 -18.54 -7.48
N GLU A 695 -19.57 -18.54 -6.25
CA GLU A 695 -19.95 -17.34 -5.52
C GLU A 695 -18.83 -16.28 -5.57
N GLY A 696 -19.14 -15.16 -6.21
CA GLY A 696 -18.22 -14.05 -6.41
C GLY A 696 -17.14 -14.24 -7.51
N LEU A 697 -17.09 -15.37 -8.20
CA LEU A 697 -16.13 -15.62 -9.27
C LEU A 697 -16.79 -15.49 -10.65
N PHE A 698 -16.58 -14.38 -11.29
CA PHE A 698 -17.09 -14.07 -12.63
C PHE A 698 -16.05 -14.35 -13.70
N VAL A 699 -16.48 -14.97 -14.80
CA VAL A 699 -15.61 -15.41 -15.89
C VAL A 699 -16.18 -14.98 -17.23
N VAL A 700 -15.32 -14.54 -18.14
CA VAL A 700 -15.65 -14.31 -19.54
C VAL A 700 -15.71 -15.66 -20.25
N ASP A 701 -16.90 -16.05 -20.72
CA ASP A 701 -17.15 -17.37 -21.32
C ASP A 701 -16.60 -17.52 -22.75
N TYR A 702 -16.40 -16.42 -23.44
CA TYR A 702 -15.99 -16.42 -24.85
C TYR A 702 -14.59 -15.84 -25.02
N LYS A 703 -13.68 -16.62 -25.59
CA LYS A 703 -12.28 -16.20 -25.84
C LYS A 703 -12.21 -14.95 -26.73
N GLN A 704 -13.13 -14.81 -27.69
CA GLN A 704 -13.18 -13.69 -28.63
C GLN A 704 -13.51 -12.34 -27.97
N GLN A 705 -14.09 -12.38 -26.76
CA GLN A 705 -14.37 -11.17 -25.99
C GLN A 705 -13.10 -10.51 -25.45
N TYR A 706 -11.99 -11.26 -25.38
CA TYR A 706 -10.70 -10.73 -24.99
C TYR A 706 -9.77 -10.63 -26.20
N ASP A 707 -9.46 -9.40 -26.58
CA ASP A 707 -8.67 -9.08 -27.76
C ASP A 707 -7.17 -9.00 -27.40
N GLU A 708 -6.30 -9.49 -28.32
CA GLU A 708 -4.84 -9.54 -28.12
C GLU A 708 -4.17 -8.16 -28.13
N HIS A 709 -4.85 -7.09 -28.55
CA HIS A 709 -4.29 -5.75 -28.64
C HIS A 709 -4.93 -4.79 -27.63
N ILE A 710 -6.25 -4.87 -27.43
CA ILE A 710 -7.00 -3.89 -26.62
C ILE A 710 -7.57 -4.47 -25.31
N GLY A 711 -7.43 -5.77 -25.07
CA GLY A 711 -7.96 -6.45 -23.88
C GLY A 711 -9.45 -6.74 -23.95
N LEU A 712 -10.15 -6.65 -22.83
CA LEU A 712 -11.58 -6.97 -22.72
C LEU A 712 -12.44 -5.98 -23.50
N ARG A 713 -13.26 -6.51 -24.41
CA ARG A 713 -14.26 -5.74 -25.16
C ARG A 713 -15.56 -5.67 -24.37
N ILE A 714 -16.20 -4.51 -24.38
CA ILE A 714 -17.50 -4.29 -23.73
C ILE A 714 -18.65 -4.39 -24.74
N ASP A 715 -18.34 -4.38 -26.05
CA ASP A 715 -19.30 -4.44 -27.17
C ASP A 715 -19.31 -5.82 -27.82
N ASN A 716 -20.44 -6.16 -28.45
CA ASN A 716 -20.65 -7.43 -29.17
C ASN A 716 -20.26 -7.35 -30.66
N ASN A 717 -19.46 -6.39 -31.10
CA ASN A 717 -19.10 -6.21 -32.51
C ASN A 717 -18.39 -7.42 -33.15
N TRP A 718 -17.88 -8.37 -32.34
CA TRP A 718 -17.32 -9.62 -32.83
C TRP A 718 -18.38 -10.64 -33.24
N ALA A 719 -19.56 -10.67 -32.58
CA ALA A 719 -20.65 -11.61 -32.90
C ALA A 719 -21.21 -11.38 -34.32
N ASN A 720 -21.25 -10.12 -34.74
CA ASN A 720 -21.73 -9.74 -36.08
C ASN A 720 -20.72 -10.07 -37.20
N LYS A 721 -19.43 -10.27 -36.90
CA LYS A 721 -18.40 -10.67 -37.87
C LYS A 721 -18.31 -12.18 -38.08
N SER A 722 -18.85 -12.98 -37.18
CA SER A 722 -18.80 -14.45 -37.24
C SER A 722 -20.00 -15.09 -37.96
N ILE A 723 -20.98 -14.30 -38.40
CA ILE A 723 -22.19 -14.79 -39.11
C ILE A 723 -22.05 -14.67 -40.66
N ILE A 724 -20.87 -14.38 -41.16
CA ILE A 724 -20.58 -14.44 -42.58
C ILE A 724 -19.63 -15.61 -42.82
N ILE A 725 -20.15 -16.82 -42.83
CA ILE A 725 -19.62 -17.99 -43.53
C ILE A 725 -20.70 -18.51 -44.50
#